data_5786c5505301f5a87a8d9a87da766353
#
_entry.id   5786c5505301f5a87a8d9a87da766353
#
_cell.length_a   1.000
_cell.length_b   1.000
_cell.length_c   1.000
_cell.angle_alpha   90.00
_cell.angle_beta   90.00
_cell.angle_gamma   90.00
#
_symmetry.space_group_name_H-M   'P 1'
#
loop_
_entity.id
_entity.type
_entity.pdbx_description
1 polymer ?
#
loop_
_entity_poly.entity_id
_entity_poly.type
_entity_poly.pdbx_seq_one_letter_code
_entity_poly.pdbx_strand_id
1 'polypeptide(L)'
;MNVKKCEAGEVLFPEGELNRLLCIIAEGKVSLRASHTSGTCDKGCILGIPQSDGVFYPFTCTAETAVTLYQYDYQSYDDLNAMLATNQDACGLIACCVAAIFNQQISVYRSVISSCQILYDTICEEYDQYKELCEPMQVEPKELPGLAQLSDLHSKTEIDEWTVDYYASVAAFSPQKWKAFYEKDIKAAAGFIIKAGQDIKLLLSSIHSIAIHLDMVCDLVVSEYKVDLYTFCLELLGEAIAKEIPIGPIREMIEHIIETVGSSSAIDQDLAHARFAEYRAILPKQEGAGAKTRIAGVDEETIAKVKEVLASSLDTILSYADLKPDEKTKFTKLIKDYTAASDRSSTEEAIRLLRKNITVGFYEVYKRAFFKSLQDNKIPTELKMFFYFGFMDPKLSGEDNAVFLYILSEQIGPDQKGTIFTFYDWLRLIYSGVKDPSVNEFNEDYISYLHKRKVEKSITEAEETAALRDGVKRVTYELDNMYRSVNKMISGRVTTFCPVFSDHELYKPLDAMLVKYGAVHTLIDKIRTVDFSCFYREMTYSAPEEGVTKEVIQVEVLPEVILMPGCGTRGAMWQEITGKKRTSPARFALPFFLAEDLSKVMVRLCGEFRWELCRRIQGARWNDLGERSLTSDYCDYLETFKRSKDLTPEAKEKIKSSYAKYRNSSKEMFVHDYLDYVQYEGAGSLRLNKLTRVILFTYCPFAKAIREQVSTNQIYKEIVDKYNIKHAHVLHLSDLSMQKIQKSGHDVPKPIQEYRRFLEM
;
A
#
# COMPACT_ATOMS: atom_id res chain seq x y z
N MET A 1 -33.85 -35.50 20.91
CA MET A 1 -32.59 -34.77 21.03
C MET A 1 -31.52 -35.75 21.51
N ASN A 2 -30.55 -36.02 20.67
CA ASN A 2 -29.41 -36.87 21.00
C ASN A 2 -28.17 -35.99 21.25
N VAL A 3 -27.26 -36.45 22.12
CA VAL A 3 -25.97 -35.74 22.38
C VAL A 3 -24.84 -36.56 21.78
N LYS A 4 -24.09 -35.99 20.83
CA LYS A 4 -22.92 -36.60 20.24
C LYS A 4 -21.67 -35.83 20.71
N LYS A 5 -20.64 -36.55 21.14
CA LYS A 5 -19.32 -35.98 21.43
C LYS A 5 -18.34 -36.46 20.35
N CYS A 6 -17.53 -35.55 19.87
CA CYS A 6 -16.56 -35.80 18.79
C CYS A 6 -15.19 -35.25 19.20
N GLU A 7 -14.15 -35.93 18.78
CA GLU A 7 -12.76 -35.57 19.04
C GLU A 7 -12.26 -34.54 18.01
N ALA A 8 -11.22 -33.80 18.34
CA ALA A 8 -10.57 -32.88 17.38
C ALA A 8 -10.03 -33.66 16.17
N GLY A 9 -10.29 -33.15 14.96
CA GLY A 9 -9.93 -33.80 13.69
C GLY A 9 -10.98 -34.78 13.14
N GLU A 10 -12.05 -35.10 13.89
CA GLU A 10 -13.13 -35.98 13.41
C GLU A 10 -13.98 -35.24 12.37
N VAL A 11 -14.22 -35.89 11.21
CA VAL A 11 -15.18 -35.42 10.21
C VAL A 11 -16.59 -35.73 10.71
N LEU A 12 -17.36 -34.69 10.97
CA LEU A 12 -18.73 -34.81 11.49
C LEU A 12 -19.72 -35.16 10.37
N PHE A 13 -19.60 -34.45 9.26
CA PHE A 13 -20.44 -34.59 8.08
C PHE A 13 -19.58 -34.28 6.84
N PRO A 14 -19.45 -35.21 5.89
CA PRO A 14 -18.80 -34.95 4.62
C PRO A 14 -19.73 -34.16 3.66
N GLU A 15 -19.16 -33.33 2.82
CA GLU A 15 -19.88 -32.64 1.74
C GLU A 15 -20.55 -33.66 0.80
N GLY A 16 -21.79 -33.39 0.41
CA GLY A 16 -22.55 -34.25 -0.47
C GLY A 16 -23.21 -35.48 0.21
N GLU A 17 -23.02 -35.69 1.52
CA GLU A 17 -23.76 -36.68 2.26
C GLU A 17 -25.17 -36.21 2.54
N LEU A 18 -26.13 -37.17 2.56
CA LEU A 18 -27.54 -36.86 2.83
C LEU A 18 -27.72 -36.34 4.25
N ASN A 19 -28.15 -35.08 4.33
CA ASN A 19 -28.38 -34.43 5.62
C ASN A 19 -29.79 -34.75 6.16
N ARG A 20 -29.85 -35.46 7.29
CA ARG A 20 -31.07 -35.76 8.03
C ARG A 20 -31.03 -35.27 9.47
N LEU A 21 -29.98 -34.52 9.81
CA LEU A 21 -29.75 -34.06 11.18
C LEU A 21 -29.53 -32.55 11.18
N LEU A 22 -30.23 -31.88 12.05
CA LEU A 22 -29.88 -30.52 12.46
C LEU A 22 -29.06 -30.61 13.74
N CYS A 23 -27.85 -30.09 13.73
CA CYS A 23 -26.97 -30.15 14.88
C CYS A 23 -26.67 -28.76 15.43
N ILE A 24 -26.81 -28.58 16.74
CA ILE A 24 -26.41 -27.36 17.44
C ILE A 24 -25.07 -27.63 18.15
N ILE A 25 -24.08 -26.80 17.97
CA ILE A 25 -22.79 -26.86 18.65
C ILE A 25 -23.00 -26.38 20.09
N ALA A 26 -22.98 -27.29 21.06
CA ALA A 26 -23.07 -26.96 22.46
C ALA A 26 -21.72 -26.49 23.03
N GLU A 27 -20.62 -27.11 22.59
CA GLU A 27 -19.23 -26.79 22.96
C GLU A 27 -18.30 -27.11 21.80
N GLY A 28 -17.18 -26.36 21.70
CA GLY A 28 -16.14 -26.56 20.71
C GLY A 28 -16.31 -25.72 19.45
N LYS A 29 -15.43 -25.99 18.48
CA LYS A 29 -15.36 -25.31 17.16
C LYS A 29 -15.38 -26.33 16.02
N VAL A 30 -16.07 -25.98 14.95
CA VAL A 30 -16.17 -26.80 13.74
C VAL A 30 -15.75 -25.98 12.54
N SER A 31 -14.84 -26.52 11.73
CA SER A 31 -14.53 -25.96 10.40
C SER A 31 -15.50 -26.46 9.35
N LEU A 32 -15.91 -25.56 8.49
CA LEU A 32 -16.72 -25.82 7.31
C LEU A 32 -15.83 -25.69 6.09
N ARG A 33 -15.77 -26.71 5.24
CA ARG A 33 -15.01 -26.69 3.98
C ARG A 33 -15.84 -27.25 2.84
N ALA A 34 -15.91 -26.50 1.76
CA ALA A 34 -16.38 -26.97 0.48
C ALA A 34 -15.41 -26.45 -0.57
N SER A 35 -15.09 -27.11 -1.65
CA SER A 35 -14.16 -26.70 -2.72
C SER A 35 -13.50 -25.32 -2.46
N HIS A 36 -12.98 -24.49 -2.80
CA HIS A 36 -12.33 -23.22 -2.48
C HIS A 36 -12.97 -22.37 -1.35
N THR A 37 -13.88 -22.92 -0.55
CA THR A 37 -14.54 -22.19 0.55
C THR A 37 -14.18 -22.76 1.90
N SER A 38 -14.01 -21.88 2.88
CA SER A 38 -13.84 -22.26 4.28
C SER A 38 -14.64 -21.33 5.18
N GLY A 39 -15.06 -21.85 6.31
CA GLY A 39 -15.74 -21.10 7.35
C GLY A 39 -15.54 -21.78 8.69
N THR A 40 -15.90 -21.10 9.78
CA THR A 40 -15.87 -21.67 11.12
C THR A 40 -17.20 -21.45 11.82
N CYS A 41 -17.63 -22.45 12.58
CA CYS A 41 -18.78 -22.39 13.45
C CYS A 41 -18.36 -22.61 14.90
N ASP A 42 -18.75 -21.69 15.75
CA ASP A 42 -18.51 -21.75 17.20
C ASP A 42 -19.75 -22.24 17.95
N LYS A 43 -19.63 -22.33 19.28
CA LYS A 43 -20.73 -22.63 20.18
C LYS A 43 -21.99 -21.82 19.87
N GLY A 44 -23.13 -22.51 19.75
CA GLY A 44 -24.42 -21.95 19.41
C GLY A 44 -24.74 -21.94 17.92
N CYS A 45 -23.75 -22.21 17.06
CA CYS A 45 -23.97 -22.36 15.63
C CYS A 45 -24.60 -23.69 15.29
N ILE A 46 -25.13 -23.76 14.05
CA ILE A 46 -25.89 -24.91 13.54
C ILE A 46 -25.15 -25.52 12.36
N LEU A 47 -25.13 -26.84 12.35
CA LEU A 47 -24.70 -27.63 11.22
C LEU A 47 -25.91 -28.35 10.62
N GLY A 48 -25.88 -28.58 9.31
CA GLY A 48 -26.95 -29.28 8.63
C GLY A 48 -28.18 -28.39 8.37
N ILE A 49 -28.01 -27.38 7.53
CA ILE A 49 -29.11 -26.46 7.17
C ILE A 49 -30.13 -27.18 6.32
N PRO A 50 -31.41 -27.22 6.74
CA PRO A 50 -32.45 -27.92 6.04
C PRO A 50 -32.81 -27.28 4.70
N GLN A 51 -33.02 -28.10 3.70
CA GLN A 51 -33.53 -27.74 2.37
C GLN A 51 -34.79 -28.49 2.05
N SER A 52 -35.62 -28.00 1.11
CA SER A 52 -36.90 -28.56 0.79
C SER A 52 -36.85 -29.91 0.06
N ASP A 53 -35.77 -30.20 -0.68
CA ASP A 53 -35.68 -31.38 -1.54
C ASP A 53 -34.30 -32.06 -1.41
N GLY A 54 -34.27 -33.27 -0.84
CA GLY A 54 -33.09 -34.13 -0.79
C GLY A 54 -31.82 -33.40 -0.29
N VAL A 55 -31.68 -33.38 0.99
CA VAL A 55 -30.78 -32.46 1.69
C VAL A 55 -29.37 -33.06 1.80
N PHE A 56 -28.40 -32.46 1.14
CA PHE A 56 -27.02 -32.82 1.26
C PHE A 56 -26.29 -31.77 2.10
N TYR A 57 -25.26 -32.20 2.84
CA TYR A 57 -24.41 -31.25 3.53
C TYR A 57 -23.65 -30.42 2.48
N PRO A 58 -23.75 -29.08 2.54
CA PRO A 58 -23.08 -28.21 1.58
C PRO A 58 -21.58 -28.00 1.91
N PHE A 59 -21.13 -28.52 3.04
CA PHE A 59 -19.76 -28.43 3.53
C PHE A 59 -19.31 -29.75 4.14
N THR A 60 -18.03 -30.05 4.04
CA THR A 60 -17.37 -31.00 4.96
C THR A 60 -17.18 -30.29 6.30
N CYS A 61 -17.84 -30.81 7.32
CA CYS A 61 -17.78 -30.29 8.70
C CYS A 61 -16.75 -31.11 9.49
N THR A 62 -15.67 -30.48 9.96
CA THR A 62 -14.62 -31.13 10.75
C THR A 62 -14.49 -30.48 12.11
N ALA A 63 -14.40 -31.26 13.17
CA ALA A 63 -14.16 -30.75 14.51
C ALA A 63 -12.75 -30.17 14.64
N GLU A 64 -12.59 -28.87 14.90
CA GLU A 64 -11.28 -28.26 15.15
C GLU A 64 -10.81 -28.49 16.60
N THR A 65 -11.75 -28.57 17.52
CA THR A 65 -11.52 -28.89 18.95
C THR A 65 -12.42 -30.05 19.33
N ALA A 66 -12.37 -30.55 20.55
CA ALA A 66 -13.39 -31.46 21.05
C ALA A 66 -14.77 -30.77 20.99
N VAL A 67 -15.76 -31.40 20.34
CA VAL A 67 -17.08 -30.82 20.06
C VAL A 67 -18.18 -31.65 20.70
N THR A 68 -19.13 -30.96 21.34
CA THR A 68 -20.39 -31.57 21.80
C THR A 68 -21.51 -31.01 20.95
N LEU A 69 -22.29 -31.92 20.31
CA LEU A 69 -23.41 -31.58 19.43
C LEU A 69 -24.73 -32.03 20.03
N TYR A 70 -25.77 -31.18 19.97
CA TYR A 70 -27.16 -31.55 20.15
C TYR A 70 -27.75 -31.85 18.78
N GLN A 71 -28.16 -33.09 18.55
CA GLN A 71 -28.68 -33.56 17.28
C GLN A 71 -30.20 -33.71 17.30
N TYR A 72 -30.82 -33.20 16.24
CA TYR A 72 -32.25 -33.31 16.00
C TYR A 72 -32.47 -33.96 14.63
N ASP A 73 -33.23 -35.06 14.62
CA ASP A 73 -33.65 -35.71 13.38
C ASP A 73 -34.80 -34.90 12.76
N TYR A 74 -34.73 -34.67 11.45
CA TYR A 74 -35.85 -34.14 10.69
C TYR A 74 -35.87 -34.76 9.29
N GLN A 75 -37.08 -34.93 8.73
CA GLN A 75 -37.27 -35.48 7.38
C GLN A 75 -38.15 -34.59 6.52
N SER A 76 -38.81 -33.61 7.10
CA SER A 76 -39.77 -32.75 6.43
C SER A 76 -39.80 -31.33 7.01
N TYR A 77 -40.44 -30.44 6.27
CA TYR A 77 -40.72 -29.09 6.74
C TYR A 77 -41.59 -29.06 8.01
N ASP A 78 -42.51 -30.01 8.14
CA ASP A 78 -43.38 -30.12 9.32
C ASP A 78 -42.57 -30.55 10.56
N ASP A 79 -41.59 -31.41 10.41
CA ASP A 79 -40.68 -31.79 11.51
C ASP A 79 -39.86 -30.57 12.00
N LEU A 80 -39.38 -29.74 11.06
CA LEU A 80 -38.66 -28.50 11.39
C LEU A 80 -39.60 -27.53 12.13
N ASN A 81 -40.84 -27.34 11.65
CA ASN A 81 -41.83 -26.52 12.33
C ASN A 81 -42.12 -27.03 13.74
N ALA A 82 -42.32 -28.35 13.92
CA ALA A 82 -42.56 -28.96 15.22
C ALA A 82 -41.35 -28.76 16.19
N MET A 83 -40.14 -28.88 15.67
CA MET A 83 -38.93 -28.66 16.44
C MET A 83 -38.82 -27.18 16.90
N LEU A 84 -39.04 -26.22 16.00
CA LEU A 84 -39.04 -24.81 16.32
C LEU A 84 -40.15 -24.40 17.28
N ALA A 85 -41.34 -25.00 17.14
CA ALA A 85 -42.47 -24.78 18.05
C ALA A 85 -42.16 -25.24 19.47
N THR A 86 -41.40 -26.33 19.62
CA THR A 86 -40.97 -26.87 20.93
C THR A 86 -39.82 -26.12 21.54
N ASN A 87 -38.98 -25.46 20.72
CA ASN A 87 -37.77 -24.76 21.11
C ASN A 87 -37.76 -23.32 20.58
N GLN A 88 -38.74 -22.52 20.91
CA GLN A 88 -38.92 -21.16 20.41
C GLN A 88 -37.69 -20.25 20.66
N ASP A 89 -36.98 -20.45 21.77
CA ASP A 89 -35.75 -19.71 22.08
C ASP A 89 -34.61 -20.02 21.10
N ALA A 90 -34.58 -21.21 20.49
CA ALA A 90 -33.58 -21.59 19.51
C ALA A 90 -33.84 -20.96 18.13
N CYS A 91 -35.07 -20.56 17.84
CA CYS A 91 -35.45 -20.02 16.53
C CYS A 91 -34.64 -18.81 16.10
N GLY A 92 -34.47 -17.83 17.00
CA GLY A 92 -33.66 -16.64 16.73
C GLY A 92 -32.18 -16.96 16.57
N LEU A 93 -31.65 -17.93 17.34
CA LEU A 93 -30.28 -18.39 17.23
C LEU A 93 -30.01 -19.05 15.87
N ILE A 94 -30.93 -19.93 15.44
CA ILE A 94 -30.85 -20.63 14.15
C ILE A 94 -30.87 -19.63 13.01
N ALA A 95 -31.76 -18.65 13.01
CA ALA A 95 -31.83 -17.62 11.99
C ALA A 95 -30.55 -16.76 11.91
N CYS A 96 -30.03 -16.36 13.06
CA CYS A 96 -28.75 -15.64 13.12
C CYS A 96 -27.58 -16.45 12.57
N CYS A 97 -27.50 -17.73 12.93
CA CYS A 97 -26.44 -18.62 12.49
C CYS A 97 -26.46 -18.82 10.97
N VAL A 98 -27.62 -19.09 10.40
CA VAL A 98 -27.79 -19.28 8.96
C VAL A 98 -27.41 -18.01 8.19
N ALA A 99 -27.84 -16.84 8.67
CA ALA A 99 -27.48 -15.57 8.07
C ALA A 99 -25.96 -15.30 8.18
N ALA A 100 -25.33 -15.67 9.30
CA ALA A 100 -23.88 -15.53 9.48
C ALA A 100 -23.11 -16.43 8.51
N ILE A 101 -23.53 -17.68 8.32
CA ILE A 101 -22.94 -18.61 7.34
C ILE A 101 -23.05 -18.02 5.93
N PHE A 102 -24.22 -17.52 5.53
CA PHE A 102 -24.38 -16.88 4.22
C PHE A 102 -23.41 -15.72 4.04
N ASN A 103 -23.29 -14.84 5.03
CA ASN A 103 -22.36 -13.70 4.94
C ASN A 103 -20.87 -14.10 4.92
N GLN A 104 -20.49 -15.16 5.63
CA GLN A 104 -19.14 -15.72 5.48
C GLN A 104 -18.89 -16.17 4.04
N GLN A 105 -19.84 -16.87 3.45
CA GLN A 105 -19.70 -17.37 2.08
C GLN A 105 -19.75 -16.25 1.03
N ILE A 106 -20.51 -15.18 1.25
CA ILE A 106 -20.47 -13.97 0.41
C ILE A 106 -19.07 -13.34 0.45
N SER A 107 -18.42 -13.32 1.61
CA SER A 107 -17.05 -12.81 1.70
C SER A 107 -16.07 -13.65 0.87
N VAL A 108 -16.21 -14.99 0.91
CA VAL A 108 -15.42 -15.91 0.07
C VAL A 108 -15.72 -15.70 -1.41
N TYR A 109 -17.00 -15.64 -1.77
CA TYR A 109 -17.46 -15.38 -3.14
C TYR A 109 -16.82 -14.10 -3.73
N ARG A 110 -16.88 -12.99 -2.98
CA ARG A 110 -16.27 -11.73 -3.38
C ARG A 110 -14.75 -11.84 -3.49
N SER A 111 -14.10 -12.57 -2.60
CA SER A 111 -12.66 -12.81 -2.65
C SER A 111 -12.26 -13.61 -3.89
N VAL A 112 -12.99 -14.68 -4.21
CA VAL A 112 -12.71 -15.54 -5.38
C VAL A 112 -12.90 -14.75 -6.68
N ILE A 113 -14.00 -13.99 -6.81
CA ILE A 113 -14.23 -13.12 -7.97
C ILE A 113 -13.12 -12.09 -8.10
N SER A 114 -12.75 -11.42 -7.00
CA SER A 114 -11.70 -10.40 -7.02
C SER A 114 -10.35 -10.99 -7.43
N SER A 115 -10.01 -12.17 -6.91
CA SER A 115 -8.76 -12.86 -7.28
C SER A 115 -8.77 -13.27 -8.77
N CYS A 116 -9.88 -13.83 -9.23
CA CYS A 116 -10.05 -14.20 -10.64
C CYS A 116 -9.90 -12.99 -11.57
N GLN A 117 -10.53 -11.87 -11.23
CA GLN A 117 -10.47 -10.65 -12.02
C GLN A 117 -9.07 -10.03 -12.06
N ILE A 118 -8.40 -9.93 -10.89
CA ILE A 118 -7.03 -9.37 -10.81
C ILE A 118 -6.07 -10.19 -11.67
N LEU A 119 -6.11 -11.52 -11.55
CA LEU A 119 -5.23 -12.40 -12.32
C LEU A 119 -5.55 -12.34 -13.81
N TYR A 120 -6.83 -12.34 -14.19
CA TYR A 120 -7.25 -12.22 -15.59
C TYR A 120 -6.81 -10.89 -16.23
N ASP A 121 -7.05 -9.79 -15.54
CA ASP A 121 -6.62 -8.45 -16.01
C ASP A 121 -5.10 -8.40 -16.18
N THR A 122 -4.34 -8.98 -15.23
CA THR A 122 -2.88 -9.08 -15.32
C THR A 122 -2.46 -9.93 -16.53
N ILE A 123 -3.12 -11.06 -16.79
CA ILE A 123 -2.84 -11.87 -17.98
C ILE A 123 -3.06 -11.05 -19.25
N CYS A 124 -4.19 -10.36 -19.36
CA CYS A 124 -4.51 -9.59 -20.57
C CYS A 124 -3.52 -8.44 -20.79
N GLU A 125 -3.21 -7.67 -19.74
CA GLU A 125 -2.26 -6.55 -19.81
C GLU A 125 -0.84 -7.05 -20.18
N GLU A 126 -0.34 -8.06 -19.49
CA GLU A 126 1.02 -8.54 -19.68
C GLU A 126 1.17 -9.39 -20.97
N TYR A 127 0.11 -10.08 -21.41
CA TYR A 127 0.15 -10.81 -22.67
C TYR A 127 0.14 -9.87 -23.87
N ASP A 128 -0.56 -8.75 -23.80
CA ASP A 128 -0.51 -7.72 -24.84
C ASP A 128 0.88 -7.08 -24.88
N GLN A 129 1.47 -6.78 -23.71
CA GLN A 129 2.85 -6.28 -23.63
C GLN A 129 3.88 -7.30 -24.13
N TYR A 130 3.69 -8.59 -23.82
CA TYR A 130 4.52 -9.68 -24.35
C TYR A 130 4.52 -9.69 -25.88
N LYS A 131 3.34 -9.59 -26.51
CA LYS A 131 3.22 -9.54 -27.99
C LYS A 131 3.95 -8.33 -28.58
N GLU A 132 3.79 -7.15 -27.96
CA GLU A 132 4.49 -5.93 -28.38
C GLU A 132 6.00 -6.06 -28.26
N LEU A 133 6.51 -6.74 -27.23
CA LEU A 133 7.95 -6.96 -27.03
C LEU A 133 8.53 -8.04 -27.95
N CYS A 134 7.72 -8.96 -28.44
CA CYS A 134 8.16 -9.97 -29.43
C CYS A 134 8.50 -9.34 -30.80
N GLU A 135 7.80 -8.29 -31.22
CA GLU A 135 7.95 -7.66 -32.54
C GLU A 135 9.38 -7.12 -32.77
N PRO A 136 9.97 -6.26 -31.91
CA PRO A 136 11.32 -5.75 -32.09
C PRO A 136 12.39 -6.84 -32.01
N MET A 137 12.08 -7.98 -31.40
CA MET A 137 12.99 -9.12 -31.28
C MET A 137 12.89 -10.12 -32.42
N GLN A 138 11.96 -9.93 -33.34
CA GLN A 138 11.66 -10.87 -34.44
C GLN A 138 11.36 -12.28 -33.92
N VAL A 139 10.63 -12.37 -32.81
CA VAL A 139 10.14 -13.62 -32.20
C VAL A 139 8.64 -13.70 -32.48
N GLU A 140 8.18 -14.85 -32.93
CA GLU A 140 6.75 -15.07 -33.13
C GLU A 140 6.07 -15.25 -31.74
N PRO A 141 5.06 -14.44 -31.40
CA PRO A 141 4.40 -14.53 -30.12
C PRO A 141 3.67 -15.89 -29.99
N LYS A 142 3.88 -16.57 -28.88
CA LYS A 142 3.16 -17.82 -28.56
C LYS A 142 1.73 -17.52 -28.15
N GLU A 143 0.79 -18.35 -28.63
CA GLU A 143 -0.61 -18.26 -28.21
C GLU A 143 -0.80 -18.82 -26.80
N LEU A 144 -1.61 -18.13 -25.99
CA LEU A 144 -2.01 -18.58 -24.65
C LEU A 144 -3.29 -19.42 -24.79
N PRO A 145 -3.20 -20.75 -24.71
CA PRO A 145 -4.35 -21.60 -24.96
C PRO A 145 -5.42 -21.40 -23.88
N GLY A 146 -6.66 -21.17 -24.29
CA GLY A 146 -7.79 -21.01 -23.38
C GLY A 146 -8.10 -19.58 -22.93
N LEU A 147 -7.24 -18.60 -23.19
CA LEU A 147 -7.50 -17.21 -22.80
C LEU A 147 -8.80 -16.67 -23.41
N ALA A 148 -9.08 -16.96 -24.67
CA ALA A 148 -10.31 -16.54 -25.32
C ALA A 148 -11.58 -17.17 -24.71
N GLN A 149 -11.48 -18.34 -24.07
CA GLN A 149 -12.57 -19.03 -23.41
C GLN A 149 -12.91 -18.40 -22.06
N LEU A 150 -12.02 -17.61 -21.48
CA LEU A 150 -12.16 -16.94 -20.19
C LEU A 150 -12.82 -15.56 -20.32
N SER A 151 -12.99 -15.03 -21.52
CA SER A 151 -13.54 -13.68 -21.78
C SER A 151 -14.97 -13.48 -21.25
N ASP A 152 -15.74 -14.54 -21.07
CA ASP A 152 -17.13 -14.51 -20.60
C ASP A 152 -17.27 -14.57 -19.06
N LEU A 153 -16.16 -14.64 -18.32
CA LEU A 153 -16.17 -14.80 -16.86
C LEU A 153 -16.80 -13.66 -16.09
N HIS A 154 -16.72 -12.46 -16.64
CA HIS A 154 -17.16 -11.25 -15.95
C HIS A 154 -18.68 -11.05 -15.96
N SER A 155 -19.45 -11.86 -16.72
CA SER A 155 -20.88 -11.68 -16.93
C SER A 155 -21.79 -12.58 -16.09
N LYS A 156 -21.26 -13.58 -15.39
CA LYS A 156 -22.07 -14.60 -14.67
C LYS A 156 -22.04 -14.40 -13.16
N THR A 157 -22.61 -13.31 -12.65
CA THR A 157 -23.00 -13.24 -11.24
C THR A 157 -24.44 -13.75 -11.08
N GLU A 158 -24.61 -14.96 -10.58
CA GLU A 158 -25.95 -15.55 -10.34
C GLU A 158 -26.62 -15.04 -9.07
N ILE A 159 -25.91 -14.26 -8.23
CA ILE A 159 -26.42 -13.73 -6.97
C ILE A 159 -26.60 -12.23 -7.09
N ASP A 160 -27.84 -11.78 -6.95
CA ASP A 160 -28.15 -10.36 -7.02
C ASP A 160 -27.74 -9.59 -5.75
N GLU A 161 -27.41 -8.30 -5.93
CA GLU A 161 -26.98 -7.44 -4.83
C GLU A 161 -28.06 -7.28 -3.74
N TRP A 162 -29.34 -7.41 -4.10
CA TRP A 162 -30.42 -7.32 -3.13
C TRP A 162 -30.40 -8.50 -2.15
N THR A 163 -30.13 -9.72 -2.63
CA THR A 163 -29.99 -10.91 -1.79
C THR A 163 -28.80 -10.73 -0.83
N VAL A 164 -27.68 -10.19 -1.30
CA VAL A 164 -26.49 -9.91 -0.47
C VAL A 164 -26.83 -8.90 0.61
N ASP A 165 -27.43 -7.78 0.27
CA ASP A 165 -27.81 -6.71 1.21
C ASP A 165 -28.86 -7.19 2.21
N TYR A 166 -29.77 -8.05 1.78
CA TYR A 166 -30.75 -8.66 2.66
C TYR A 166 -30.08 -9.47 3.78
N TYR A 167 -29.20 -10.41 3.44
CA TYR A 167 -28.53 -11.22 4.47
C TYR A 167 -27.53 -10.43 5.32
N ALA A 168 -26.89 -9.41 4.78
CA ALA A 168 -26.06 -8.48 5.56
C ALA A 168 -26.91 -7.75 6.62
N SER A 169 -28.10 -7.28 6.25
CA SER A 169 -29.02 -6.62 7.15
C SER A 169 -29.56 -7.58 8.22
N VAL A 170 -29.87 -8.81 7.82
CA VAL A 170 -30.39 -9.87 8.70
C VAL A 170 -29.34 -10.29 9.73
N ALA A 171 -28.08 -10.44 9.34
CA ALA A 171 -26.99 -10.80 10.25
C ALA A 171 -26.74 -9.75 11.34
N ALA A 172 -27.10 -8.50 11.11
CA ALA A 172 -27.01 -7.43 12.09
C ALA A 172 -28.07 -7.52 13.21
N PHE A 173 -29.06 -8.42 13.09
CA PHE A 173 -30.09 -8.61 14.11
C PHE A 173 -29.58 -9.48 15.26
N SER A 174 -29.79 -9.02 16.48
CA SER A 174 -29.52 -9.85 17.65
C SER A 174 -30.51 -11.02 17.77
N PRO A 175 -30.13 -12.14 18.43
CA PRO A 175 -31.06 -13.25 18.68
C PRO A 175 -32.36 -12.81 19.33
N GLN A 176 -32.34 -11.81 20.21
CA GLN A 176 -33.52 -11.25 20.88
C GLN A 176 -34.47 -10.54 19.90
N LYS A 177 -33.94 -9.82 18.91
CA LYS A 177 -34.72 -9.19 17.85
C LYS A 177 -35.38 -10.25 16.94
N TRP A 178 -34.65 -11.31 16.63
CA TRP A 178 -35.16 -12.46 15.91
C TRP A 178 -36.29 -13.14 16.67
N LYS A 179 -36.12 -13.39 17.97
CA LYS A 179 -37.15 -13.96 18.84
C LYS A 179 -38.45 -13.14 18.78
N ALA A 180 -38.35 -11.82 18.98
CA ALA A 180 -39.49 -10.92 18.93
C ALA A 180 -40.21 -10.90 17.56
N PHE A 181 -39.46 -11.12 16.47
CA PHE A 181 -40.01 -11.18 15.12
C PHE A 181 -40.76 -12.48 14.84
N TYR A 182 -40.21 -13.62 15.29
CA TYR A 182 -40.75 -14.95 14.96
C TYR A 182 -41.61 -15.58 16.07
N GLU A 183 -41.68 -15.02 17.27
CA GLU A 183 -42.56 -15.52 18.34
C GLU A 183 -44.02 -15.65 17.92
N LYS A 184 -44.47 -14.86 16.95
CA LYS A 184 -45.86 -14.84 16.46
C LYS A 184 -46.09 -15.76 15.26
N ASP A 185 -45.05 -16.16 14.54
CA ASP A 185 -45.17 -17.02 13.36
C ASP A 185 -43.93 -17.92 13.14
N ILE A 186 -44.00 -19.11 13.74
CA ILE A 186 -42.95 -20.12 13.65
C ILE A 186 -42.77 -20.64 12.21
N LYS A 187 -43.84 -20.64 11.41
CA LYS A 187 -43.79 -21.08 10.01
C LYS A 187 -42.97 -20.10 9.17
N ALA A 188 -43.05 -18.79 9.48
CA ALA A 188 -42.21 -17.79 8.83
C ALA A 188 -40.72 -18.00 9.14
N ALA A 189 -40.37 -18.39 10.38
CA ALA A 189 -39.00 -18.72 10.75
C ALA A 189 -38.46 -19.95 10.02
N ALA A 190 -39.26 -21.02 9.93
CA ALA A 190 -38.88 -22.21 9.17
C ALA A 190 -38.71 -21.88 7.67
N GLY A 191 -39.64 -21.10 7.11
CA GLY A 191 -39.55 -20.61 5.74
C GLY A 191 -38.27 -19.80 5.46
N PHE A 192 -37.88 -18.92 6.39
CA PHE A 192 -36.60 -18.18 6.30
C PHE A 192 -35.38 -19.11 6.30
N ILE A 193 -35.35 -20.07 7.24
CA ILE A 193 -34.20 -20.99 7.36
C ILE A 193 -34.05 -21.84 6.10
N ILE A 194 -35.16 -22.34 5.54
CA ILE A 194 -35.17 -23.14 4.30
C ILE A 194 -34.70 -22.28 3.11
N LYS A 195 -35.25 -21.07 2.98
CA LYS A 195 -34.85 -20.16 1.90
C LYS A 195 -33.35 -19.81 1.99
N ALA A 196 -32.86 -19.51 3.18
CA ALA A 196 -31.43 -19.22 3.37
C ALA A 196 -30.55 -20.45 3.05
N GLY A 197 -31.01 -21.65 3.36
CA GLY A 197 -30.34 -22.89 2.94
C GLY A 197 -30.25 -23.04 1.42
N GLN A 198 -31.34 -22.71 0.69
CA GLN A 198 -31.35 -22.70 -0.77
C GLN A 198 -30.40 -21.65 -1.36
N ASP A 199 -30.41 -20.43 -0.78
CA ASP A 199 -29.54 -19.35 -1.22
C ASP A 199 -28.04 -19.66 -0.93
N ILE A 200 -27.73 -20.33 0.19
CA ILE A 200 -26.38 -20.82 0.48
C ILE A 200 -25.93 -21.85 -0.58
N LYS A 201 -26.82 -22.80 -0.94
CA LYS A 201 -26.51 -23.77 -1.97
C LYS A 201 -26.25 -23.13 -3.33
N LEU A 202 -27.07 -22.15 -3.72
CA LEU A 202 -26.87 -21.38 -4.95
C LEU A 202 -25.53 -20.64 -4.92
N LEU A 203 -25.22 -19.98 -3.80
CA LEU A 203 -23.96 -19.26 -3.58
C LEU A 203 -22.74 -20.20 -3.70
N LEU A 204 -22.81 -21.40 -3.10
CA LEU A 204 -21.74 -22.39 -3.20
C LEU A 204 -21.56 -22.92 -4.62
N SER A 205 -22.67 -23.14 -5.36
CA SER A 205 -22.58 -23.50 -6.79
C SER A 205 -21.90 -22.41 -7.61
N SER A 206 -22.22 -21.15 -7.33
CA SER A 206 -21.61 -20.00 -8.00
C SER A 206 -20.12 -19.88 -7.64
N ILE A 207 -19.76 -20.07 -6.38
CA ILE A 207 -18.34 -20.10 -5.94
C ILE A 207 -17.59 -21.23 -6.65
N HIS A 208 -18.16 -22.42 -6.70
CA HIS A 208 -17.54 -23.57 -7.36
C HIS A 208 -17.33 -23.31 -8.86
N SER A 209 -18.33 -22.77 -9.55
CA SER A 209 -18.21 -22.40 -10.96
C SER A 209 -17.11 -21.38 -11.21
N ILE A 210 -17.00 -20.34 -10.37
CA ILE A 210 -15.97 -19.32 -10.49
C ILE A 210 -14.60 -19.86 -10.09
N ALA A 211 -14.53 -20.74 -9.11
CA ALA A 211 -13.30 -21.37 -8.68
C ALA A 211 -12.65 -22.22 -9.79
N ILE A 212 -13.45 -22.97 -10.56
CA ILE A 212 -12.94 -23.69 -11.75
C ILE A 212 -12.28 -22.73 -12.75
N HIS A 213 -12.90 -21.57 -12.96
CA HIS A 213 -12.30 -20.55 -13.83
C HIS A 213 -11.06 -19.90 -13.22
N LEU A 214 -11.05 -19.70 -11.91
CA LEU A 214 -9.88 -19.20 -11.18
C LEU A 214 -8.70 -20.17 -11.34
N ASP A 215 -8.92 -21.47 -11.22
CA ASP A 215 -7.89 -22.46 -11.46
C ASP A 215 -7.33 -22.38 -12.88
N MET A 216 -8.21 -22.23 -13.90
CA MET A 216 -7.79 -22.04 -15.28
C MET A 216 -6.97 -20.75 -15.47
N VAL A 217 -7.38 -19.66 -14.81
CA VAL A 217 -6.64 -18.38 -14.83
C VAL A 217 -5.28 -18.53 -14.15
N CYS A 218 -5.22 -19.21 -13.01
CA CYS A 218 -3.96 -19.49 -12.31
C CYS A 218 -2.99 -20.28 -13.22
N ASP A 219 -3.48 -21.31 -13.90
CA ASP A 219 -2.68 -22.10 -14.85
C ASP A 219 -2.17 -21.29 -16.04
N LEU A 220 -2.93 -20.28 -16.49
CA LEU A 220 -2.47 -19.39 -17.57
C LEU A 220 -1.42 -18.38 -17.11
N VAL A 221 -1.37 -18.02 -15.85
CA VAL A 221 -0.35 -17.12 -15.29
C VAL A 221 0.94 -17.88 -15.02
N VAL A 222 0.84 -18.93 -14.20
CA VAL A 222 1.96 -19.80 -13.80
C VAL A 222 1.47 -21.22 -13.58
N SER A 223 2.04 -22.18 -14.28
CA SER A 223 1.61 -23.56 -14.23
C SER A 223 2.79 -24.53 -14.09
N GLU A 224 2.51 -25.73 -13.56
CA GLU A 224 3.46 -26.83 -13.50
C GLU A 224 3.88 -27.29 -14.91
N TYR A 225 2.98 -27.17 -15.88
CA TYR A 225 3.18 -27.67 -17.26
C TYR A 225 3.98 -26.72 -18.14
N LYS A 226 4.35 -25.54 -17.65
CA LYS A 226 5.16 -24.54 -18.39
C LYS A 226 4.56 -24.07 -19.72
N VAL A 227 3.24 -24.06 -19.82
CA VAL A 227 2.48 -23.50 -20.95
C VAL A 227 1.66 -22.33 -20.42
N ASP A 228 2.35 -21.32 -19.94
CA ASP A 228 1.80 -20.19 -19.22
C ASP A 228 2.54 -18.90 -19.63
N LEU A 229 1.93 -17.77 -19.32
CA LEU A 229 2.46 -16.45 -19.64
C LEU A 229 3.85 -16.23 -19.01
N TYR A 230 4.01 -16.65 -17.75
CA TYR A 230 5.30 -16.52 -17.06
C TYR A 230 6.43 -17.24 -17.80
N THR A 231 6.19 -18.46 -18.31
CA THR A 231 7.15 -19.19 -19.13
C THR A 231 7.47 -18.46 -20.43
N PHE A 232 6.46 -17.94 -21.11
CA PHE A 232 6.68 -17.21 -22.36
C PHE A 232 7.53 -15.95 -22.15
N CYS A 233 7.29 -15.24 -21.04
CA CYS A 233 8.12 -14.09 -20.67
C CYS A 233 9.56 -14.50 -20.32
N LEU A 234 9.78 -15.66 -19.66
CA LEU A 234 11.12 -16.18 -19.39
C LEU A 234 11.88 -16.54 -20.66
N GLU A 235 11.22 -17.19 -21.61
CA GLU A 235 11.83 -17.53 -22.89
C GLU A 235 12.18 -16.26 -23.68
N LEU A 236 11.30 -15.26 -23.71
CA LEU A 236 11.57 -13.97 -24.33
C LEU A 236 12.76 -13.26 -23.67
N LEU A 237 12.87 -13.34 -22.35
CA LEU A 237 14.04 -12.84 -21.61
C LEU A 237 15.33 -13.55 -22.04
N GLY A 238 15.29 -14.87 -22.19
CA GLY A 238 16.43 -15.65 -22.67
C GLY A 238 16.87 -15.26 -24.09
N GLU A 239 15.93 -15.05 -24.98
CA GLU A 239 16.18 -14.55 -26.35
C GLU A 239 16.77 -13.12 -26.36
N ALA A 240 16.24 -12.23 -25.53
CA ALA A 240 16.76 -10.86 -25.41
C ALA A 240 18.21 -10.83 -24.92
N ILE A 241 18.54 -11.70 -23.94
CA ILE A 241 19.90 -11.86 -23.42
C ILE A 241 20.82 -12.40 -24.51
N ALA A 242 20.39 -13.44 -25.24
CA ALA A 242 21.19 -14.03 -26.33
C ALA A 242 21.46 -13.04 -27.47
N LYS A 243 20.55 -12.11 -27.72
CA LYS A 243 20.64 -11.08 -28.77
C LYS A 243 21.22 -9.76 -28.29
N GLU A 244 21.65 -9.66 -27.04
CA GLU A 244 22.17 -8.46 -26.39
C GLU A 244 21.21 -7.25 -26.43
N ILE A 245 19.88 -7.50 -26.43
CA ILE A 245 18.82 -6.49 -26.44
C ILE A 245 18.56 -6.03 -24.99
N PRO A 246 18.20 -4.75 -24.77
CA PRO A 246 17.84 -4.25 -23.45
C PRO A 246 16.69 -5.05 -22.81
N ILE A 247 16.93 -5.67 -21.67
CA ILE A 247 15.98 -6.55 -20.96
C ILE A 247 15.04 -5.84 -19.99
N GLY A 248 15.18 -4.51 -19.81
CA GLY A 248 14.44 -3.73 -18.82
C GLY A 248 12.93 -3.94 -18.90
N PRO A 249 12.26 -3.71 -20.06
CA PRO A 249 10.82 -3.87 -20.19
C PRO A 249 10.33 -5.30 -19.90
N ILE A 250 11.08 -6.32 -20.33
CA ILE A 250 10.74 -7.73 -20.08
C ILE A 250 10.85 -8.05 -18.59
N ARG A 251 11.85 -7.50 -17.93
CA ARG A 251 12.00 -7.65 -16.48
C ARG A 251 10.86 -7.02 -15.72
N GLU A 252 10.45 -5.80 -16.09
CA GLU A 252 9.31 -5.10 -15.48
C GLU A 252 8.04 -5.94 -15.59
N MET A 253 7.78 -6.51 -16.76
CA MET A 253 6.65 -7.41 -17.02
C MET A 253 6.70 -8.68 -16.13
N ILE A 254 7.84 -9.37 -16.08
CA ILE A 254 8.01 -10.57 -15.24
C ILE A 254 7.87 -10.23 -13.76
N GLU A 255 8.45 -9.14 -13.31
CA GLU A 255 8.38 -8.69 -11.92
C GLU A 255 6.94 -8.32 -11.52
N HIS A 256 6.14 -7.75 -12.44
CA HIS A 256 4.72 -7.50 -12.19
C HIS A 256 3.90 -8.80 -12.08
N ILE A 257 4.17 -9.79 -12.93
CA ILE A 257 3.57 -11.13 -12.79
C ILE A 257 3.94 -11.75 -11.44
N ILE A 258 5.21 -11.72 -11.04
CA ILE A 258 5.68 -12.25 -9.74
C ILE A 258 4.98 -11.54 -8.57
N GLU A 259 4.81 -10.22 -8.63
CA GLU A 259 4.13 -9.45 -7.57
C GLU A 259 2.65 -9.84 -7.46
N THR A 260 1.97 -9.94 -8.60
CA THR A 260 0.54 -10.30 -8.64
C THR A 260 0.33 -11.72 -8.11
N VAL A 261 1.14 -12.68 -8.55
CA VAL A 261 1.10 -14.07 -8.09
C VAL A 261 1.43 -14.17 -6.60
N GLY A 262 2.48 -13.50 -6.14
CA GLY A 262 2.89 -13.52 -4.74
C GLY A 262 1.88 -12.86 -3.79
N SER A 263 1.01 -11.98 -4.30
CA SER A 263 -0.08 -11.37 -3.51
C SER A 263 -1.38 -12.17 -3.55
N SER A 264 -1.50 -13.15 -4.44
CA SER A 264 -2.70 -13.97 -4.61
C SER A 264 -2.70 -15.18 -3.68
N SER A 265 -3.77 -15.33 -2.91
CA SER A 265 -4.02 -16.54 -2.12
C SER A 265 -4.60 -17.70 -2.94
N ALA A 266 -4.89 -17.48 -4.22
CA ALA A 266 -5.50 -18.47 -5.10
C ALA A 266 -4.46 -19.38 -5.79
N ILE A 267 -3.19 -18.94 -5.87
CA ILE A 267 -2.11 -19.68 -6.51
C ILE A 267 -1.33 -20.46 -5.45
N ASP A 268 -0.96 -21.67 -5.78
CA ASP A 268 -0.03 -22.47 -4.97
C ASP A 268 1.32 -21.75 -4.84
N GLN A 269 1.61 -21.25 -3.66
CA GLN A 269 2.80 -20.45 -3.39
C GLN A 269 4.09 -21.29 -3.46
N ASP A 270 4.03 -22.58 -3.18
CA ASP A 270 5.20 -23.46 -3.29
C ASP A 270 5.56 -23.67 -4.76
N LEU A 271 4.57 -23.92 -5.62
CA LEU A 271 4.75 -23.96 -7.06
C LEU A 271 5.28 -22.62 -7.60
N ALA A 272 4.65 -21.52 -7.22
CA ALA A 272 5.05 -20.18 -7.66
C ALA A 272 6.52 -19.89 -7.29
N HIS A 273 6.93 -20.19 -6.07
CA HIS A 273 8.30 -19.99 -5.63
C HIS A 273 9.32 -20.87 -6.39
N ALA A 274 8.97 -22.12 -6.65
CA ALA A 274 9.81 -23.00 -7.46
C ALA A 274 9.99 -22.43 -8.87
N ARG A 275 8.92 -21.93 -9.48
CA ARG A 275 8.94 -21.33 -10.82
C ARG A 275 9.73 -20.02 -10.85
N PHE A 276 9.58 -19.18 -9.83
CA PHE A 276 10.31 -17.90 -9.74
C PHE A 276 11.82 -18.06 -9.53
N ALA A 277 12.26 -19.19 -9.03
CA ALA A 277 13.68 -19.55 -8.99
C ALA A 277 14.30 -19.66 -10.40
N GLU A 278 13.51 -20.04 -11.42
CA GLU A 278 13.96 -20.13 -12.81
C GLU A 278 14.30 -18.75 -13.37
N TYR A 279 13.51 -17.73 -13.08
CA TYR A 279 13.80 -16.33 -13.46
C TYR A 279 15.14 -15.85 -12.90
N ARG A 280 15.41 -16.15 -11.64
CA ARG A 280 16.69 -15.80 -11.00
C ARG A 280 17.88 -16.52 -11.62
N ALA A 281 17.66 -17.72 -12.16
CA ALA A 281 18.70 -18.52 -12.82
C ALA A 281 19.00 -18.07 -14.25
N ILE A 282 17.98 -17.58 -14.99
CA ILE A 282 18.11 -17.09 -16.38
C ILE A 282 18.67 -15.68 -16.44
N LEU A 283 18.34 -14.86 -15.46
CA LEU A 283 18.98 -13.54 -15.39
C LEU A 283 20.47 -13.79 -15.55
N PRO A 284 21.14 -13.11 -16.54
CA PRO A 284 22.58 -13.22 -16.62
C PRO A 284 23.05 -13.06 -15.17
N LYS A 285 23.76 -14.06 -14.67
CA LYS A 285 24.50 -13.88 -13.43
C LYS A 285 25.23 -12.60 -13.68
N GLN A 286 24.67 -11.48 -13.24
CA GLN A 286 25.44 -10.26 -13.08
C GLN A 286 26.60 -10.79 -12.29
N GLU A 287 27.76 -10.92 -12.95
CA GLU A 287 28.95 -11.54 -12.40
C GLU A 287 29.07 -11.06 -10.99
N GLY A 288 28.80 -11.91 -10.06
CA GLY A 288 28.43 -11.76 -8.69
C GLY A 288 27.50 -10.57 -8.48
N ALA A 289 26.48 -10.58 -7.73
CA ALA A 289 25.78 -9.41 -7.25
C ALA A 289 26.79 -8.39 -6.62
N GLY A 290 27.79 -8.10 -7.23
CA GLY A 290 28.87 -7.20 -7.38
C GLY A 290 28.92 -6.83 -8.83
N ALA A 291 27.80 -6.27 -9.40
CA ALA A 291 27.99 -5.36 -10.51
C ALA A 291 28.95 -4.35 -9.98
N LYS A 292 30.23 -4.44 -10.42
CA LYS A 292 31.33 -3.58 -9.96
C LYS A 292 30.82 -2.18 -10.04
N THR A 293 30.38 -1.66 -8.91
CA THR A 293 30.03 -0.26 -8.76
C THR A 293 31.28 0.47 -9.20
N ARG A 294 31.26 1.05 -10.40
CA ARG A 294 32.45 1.68 -10.95
C ARG A 294 32.77 2.86 -10.07
N ILE A 295 33.76 2.70 -9.22
CA ILE A 295 34.35 3.81 -8.46
C ILE A 295 35.18 4.57 -9.47
N ALA A 296 34.53 5.44 -10.23
CA ALA A 296 35.19 6.23 -11.25
C ALA A 296 36.12 7.23 -10.57
N GLY A 297 37.41 7.18 -10.92
CA GLY A 297 38.37 8.19 -10.54
C GLY A 297 39.07 7.98 -9.20
N VAL A 298 39.02 6.80 -8.60
CA VAL A 298 39.76 6.44 -7.38
C VAL A 298 40.90 5.48 -7.74
N ASP A 299 42.13 5.74 -7.26
CA ASP A 299 43.27 4.89 -7.50
C ASP A 299 43.25 3.62 -6.65
N GLU A 300 43.94 2.58 -7.11
CA GLU A 300 43.95 1.24 -6.45
C GLU A 300 44.57 1.30 -5.04
N GLU A 301 45.50 2.24 -4.78
CA GLU A 301 46.10 2.39 -3.46
C GLU A 301 45.11 2.92 -2.43
N THR A 302 44.26 3.87 -2.84
CA THR A 302 43.16 4.40 -2.01
C THR A 302 42.13 3.29 -1.75
N ILE A 303 41.77 2.49 -2.76
CA ILE A 303 40.86 1.37 -2.59
C ILE A 303 41.41 0.35 -1.59
N ALA A 304 42.69 0.00 -1.67
CA ALA A 304 43.34 -0.93 -0.75
C ALA A 304 43.32 -0.42 0.70
N LYS A 305 43.62 0.87 0.91
CA LYS A 305 43.54 1.51 2.24
C LYS A 305 42.11 1.50 2.80
N VAL A 306 41.14 1.80 1.97
CA VAL A 306 39.72 1.77 2.39
C VAL A 306 39.29 0.35 2.78
N LYS A 307 39.70 -0.68 2.03
CA LYS A 307 39.41 -2.07 2.37
C LYS A 307 40.01 -2.50 3.71
N GLU A 308 41.22 -2.01 4.04
CA GLU A 308 41.85 -2.27 5.33
C GLU A 308 41.05 -1.64 6.49
N VAL A 309 40.62 -0.40 6.34
CA VAL A 309 39.75 0.29 7.31
C VAL A 309 38.43 -0.43 7.49
N LEU A 310 37.81 -0.84 6.39
CA LEU A 310 36.51 -1.52 6.40
C LEU A 310 36.55 -2.91 7.05
N ALA A 311 37.68 -3.59 7.06
CA ALA A 311 37.82 -4.90 7.69
C ALA A 311 37.44 -4.93 9.16
N SER A 312 37.53 -3.78 9.86
CA SER A 312 37.14 -3.59 11.26
C SER A 312 35.90 -2.72 11.47
N SER A 313 35.21 -2.34 10.41
CA SER A 313 34.11 -1.36 10.48
C SER A 313 32.99 -1.74 11.46
N LEU A 314 32.55 -2.99 11.48
CA LEU A 314 31.53 -3.46 12.41
C LEU A 314 31.98 -3.28 13.86
N ASP A 315 33.21 -3.68 14.19
CA ASP A 315 33.75 -3.54 15.53
C ASP A 315 33.92 -2.07 15.93
N THR A 316 34.32 -1.20 15.01
CA THR A 316 34.42 0.25 15.21
C THR A 316 33.06 0.84 15.56
N ILE A 317 32.03 0.52 14.79
CA ILE A 317 30.65 1.01 14.99
C ILE A 317 30.09 0.54 16.34
N LEU A 318 30.21 -0.78 16.65
CA LEU A 318 29.69 -1.35 17.90
C LEU A 318 30.44 -0.84 19.13
N SER A 319 31.75 -0.61 19.02
CA SER A 319 32.55 -0.04 20.09
C SER A 319 32.23 1.44 20.31
N TYR A 320 31.99 2.19 19.22
CA TYR A 320 31.57 3.58 19.33
C TYR A 320 30.20 3.71 19.99
N ALA A 321 29.28 2.80 19.74
CA ALA A 321 27.96 2.79 20.38
C ALA A 321 27.97 2.34 21.86
N ASP A 322 29.13 2.09 22.45
CA ASP A 322 29.30 1.63 23.84
C ASP A 322 28.40 0.43 24.22
N LEU A 323 28.30 -0.56 23.32
CA LEU A 323 27.58 -1.80 23.63
C LEU A 323 28.36 -2.61 24.68
N LYS A 324 27.61 -3.24 25.58
CA LYS A 324 28.19 -4.21 26.52
C LYS A 324 28.78 -5.41 25.76
N PRO A 325 29.83 -6.06 26.27
CA PRO A 325 30.46 -7.20 25.60
C PRO A 325 29.46 -8.28 25.15
N ASP A 326 28.48 -8.62 25.97
CA ASP A 326 27.45 -9.60 25.68
C ASP A 326 26.51 -9.14 24.55
N GLU A 327 26.10 -7.86 24.55
CA GLU A 327 25.26 -7.26 23.48
C GLU A 327 26.04 -7.25 22.16
N LYS A 328 27.32 -6.88 22.19
CA LYS A 328 28.23 -6.89 21.03
C LYS A 328 28.37 -8.29 20.45
N THR A 329 28.66 -9.29 21.30
CA THR A 329 28.81 -10.68 20.88
C THR A 329 27.51 -11.22 20.25
N LYS A 330 26.38 -10.95 20.91
CA LYS A 330 25.06 -11.36 20.41
C LYS A 330 24.74 -10.74 19.06
N PHE A 331 24.98 -9.44 18.88
CA PHE A 331 24.69 -8.74 17.64
C PHE A 331 25.63 -9.16 16.50
N THR A 332 26.94 -9.31 16.77
CA THR A 332 27.92 -9.84 15.81
C THR A 332 27.53 -11.25 15.36
N LYS A 333 27.02 -12.09 16.27
CA LYS A 333 26.54 -13.43 15.91
C LYS A 333 25.34 -13.35 14.95
N LEU A 334 24.36 -12.47 15.22
CA LEU A 334 23.21 -12.27 14.32
C LEU A 334 23.65 -11.87 12.92
N ILE A 335 24.61 -10.96 12.78
CA ILE A 335 25.18 -10.55 11.48
C ILE A 335 25.85 -11.74 10.80
N LYS A 336 26.66 -12.52 11.50
CA LYS A 336 27.30 -13.72 10.94
C LYS A 336 26.30 -14.77 10.48
N ASP A 337 25.31 -15.05 11.31
CA ASP A 337 24.25 -16.03 10.99
C ASP A 337 23.49 -15.60 9.72
N TYR A 338 23.20 -14.30 9.57
CA TYR A 338 22.53 -13.75 8.40
C TYR A 338 23.44 -13.80 7.14
N THR A 339 24.72 -13.47 7.29
CA THR A 339 25.69 -13.57 6.18
C THR A 339 25.89 -15.00 5.71
N ALA A 340 25.85 -15.98 6.62
CA ALA A 340 25.98 -17.39 6.32
C ALA A 340 24.73 -18.04 5.74
N ALA A 341 23.58 -17.39 5.78
CA ALA A 341 22.35 -17.91 5.23
C ALA A 341 22.48 -18.10 3.70
N SER A 342 22.29 -19.35 3.24
CA SER A 342 22.45 -19.71 1.84
C SER A 342 21.23 -19.30 0.99
N ASP A 343 20.05 -19.40 1.56
CA ASP A 343 18.80 -18.91 0.98
C ASP A 343 18.37 -17.63 1.67
N ARG A 344 18.10 -16.60 0.89
CA ARG A 344 17.67 -15.27 1.37
C ARG A 344 16.28 -14.92 0.86
N SER A 345 15.49 -15.94 0.59
CA SER A 345 14.08 -15.79 0.30
C SER A 345 13.36 -15.12 1.50
N SER A 346 12.53 -14.15 1.21
CA SER A 346 11.71 -13.47 2.23
C SER A 346 10.66 -14.37 2.87
N THR A 347 10.37 -15.50 2.26
CA THR A 347 9.37 -16.45 2.72
C THR A 347 9.87 -17.36 3.82
N GLU A 348 11.19 -17.51 3.96
CA GLU A 348 11.75 -18.33 5.01
C GLU A 348 11.64 -17.66 6.37
N GLU A 349 10.93 -18.29 7.30
CA GLU A 349 10.65 -17.73 8.63
C GLU A 349 11.93 -17.48 9.42
N ALA A 350 12.93 -18.34 9.32
CA ALA A 350 14.21 -18.18 9.99
C ALA A 350 14.95 -16.91 9.55
N ILE A 351 14.96 -16.63 8.25
CA ILE A 351 15.58 -15.41 7.69
C ILE A 351 14.79 -14.16 8.09
N ARG A 352 13.45 -14.22 8.07
CA ARG A 352 12.61 -13.12 8.57
C ARG A 352 12.91 -12.81 10.05
N LEU A 353 13.10 -13.83 10.87
CA LEU A 353 13.43 -13.65 12.28
C LEU A 353 14.82 -13.04 12.47
N LEU A 354 15.83 -13.51 11.71
CA LEU A 354 17.17 -12.90 11.72
C LEU A 354 17.12 -11.43 11.36
N ARG A 355 16.45 -11.08 10.27
CA ARG A 355 16.28 -9.68 9.83
C ARG A 355 15.57 -8.82 10.86
N LYS A 356 14.49 -9.34 11.46
CA LYS A 356 13.78 -8.65 12.54
C LYS A 356 14.70 -8.36 13.73
N ASN A 357 15.50 -9.34 14.13
CA ASN A 357 16.42 -9.19 15.26
C ASN A 357 17.58 -8.24 14.93
N ILE A 358 18.10 -8.27 13.69
CA ILE A 358 19.10 -7.31 13.21
C ILE A 358 18.53 -5.89 13.22
N THR A 359 17.30 -5.71 12.76
CA THR A 359 16.64 -4.38 12.74
C THR A 359 16.51 -3.80 14.13
N VAL A 360 16.11 -4.63 15.12
CA VAL A 360 16.02 -4.19 16.51
C VAL A 360 17.39 -3.82 17.06
N GLY A 361 18.41 -4.64 16.83
CA GLY A 361 19.79 -4.36 17.25
C GLY A 361 20.35 -3.12 16.56
N PHE A 362 20.13 -2.97 15.26
CA PHE A 362 20.53 -1.79 14.50
C PHE A 362 19.95 -0.50 15.07
N TYR A 363 18.66 -0.50 15.40
CA TYR A 363 18.01 0.66 16.03
C TYR A 363 18.70 1.08 17.33
N GLU A 364 19.03 0.12 18.21
CA GLU A 364 19.72 0.43 19.48
C GLU A 364 21.15 0.92 19.26
N VAL A 365 21.89 0.32 18.32
CA VAL A 365 23.24 0.78 17.92
C VAL A 365 23.16 2.19 17.35
N TYR A 366 22.22 2.44 16.43
CA TYR A 366 22.05 3.74 15.79
C TYR A 366 21.76 4.84 16.84
N LYS A 367 20.82 4.57 17.73
CA LYS A 367 20.43 5.52 18.78
C LYS A 367 21.60 5.88 19.70
N ARG A 368 22.33 4.88 20.20
CA ARG A 368 23.49 5.11 21.10
C ARG A 368 24.61 5.85 20.38
N ALA A 369 24.97 5.41 19.17
CA ALA A 369 25.99 6.04 18.36
C ALA A 369 25.61 7.49 18.01
N PHE A 370 24.34 7.76 17.66
CA PHE A 370 23.87 9.11 17.38
C PHE A 370 24.07 10.06 18.56
N PHE A 371 23.61 9.69 19.77
CA PHE A 371 23.76 10.57 20.93
C PHE A 371 25.22 10.80 21.31
N LYS A 372 26.07 9.80 21.14
CA LYS A 372 27.51 9.97 21.36
C LYS A 372 28.11 10.92 20.33
N SER A 373 27.73 10.80 19.05
CA SER A 373 28.24 11.65 17.97
C SER A 373 27.93 13.13 18.13
N LEU A 374 26.94 13.49 18.94
CA LEU A 374 26.62 14.89 19.26
C LEU A 374 27.68 15.57 20.12
N GLN A 375 28.51 14.77 20.81
CA GLN A 375 29.62 15.26 21.68
C GLN A 375 30.94 15.34 20.91
N ASP A 376 31.05 14.72 19.76
CA ASP A 376 32.26 14.62 18.99
C ASP A 376 32.31 15.68 17.88
N ASN A 377 33.43 16.38 17.77
CA ASN A 377 33.62 17.36 16.71
C ASN A 377 33.81 16.73 15.32
N LYS A 378 34.28 15.49 15.27
CA LYS A 378 34.49 14.72 14.04
C LYS A 378 34.16 13.25 14.28
N ILE A 379 33.28 12.72 13.45
CA ILE A 379 32.96 11.30 13.45
C ILE A 379 33.79 10.56 12.39
N PRO A 380 34.22 9.31 12.68
CA PRO A 380 34.89 8.46 11.68
C PRO A 380 34.01 8.23 10.45
N THR A 381 34.61 7.95 9.31
CA THR A 381 33.89 7.76 8.04
C THR A 381 33.03 6.54 8.06
N GLU A 382 33.43 5.47 8.77
CA GLU A 382 32.61 4.26 8.98
C GLU A 382 31.30 4.57 9.70
N LEU A 383 31.31 5.53 10.63
CA LEU A 383 30.10 5.99 11.31
C LEU A 383 29.22 6.86 10.40
N LYS A 384 29.81 7.72 9.54
CA LYS A 384 29.03 8.45 8.53
C LYS A 384 28.33 7.45 7.59
N MET A 385 29.06 6.46 7.11
CA MET A 385 28.54 5.39 6.26
C MET A 385 27.39 4.64 6.93
N PHE A 386 27.52 4.33 8.22
CA PHE A 386 26.47 3.72 9.02
C PHE A 386 25.26 4.62 9.17
N PHE A 387 25.44 5.91 9.51
CA PHE A 387 24.35 6.85 9.71
C PHE A 387 23.59 7.17 8.43
N TYR A 388 24.29 7.23 7.30
CA TYR A 388 23.67 7.60 6.02
C TYR A 388 23.03 6.40 5.33
N PHE A 389 23.71 5.26 5.33
CA PHE A 389 23.34 4.12 4.48
C PHE A 389 22.91 2.88 5.25
N GLY A 390 23.11 2.82 6.56
CA GLY A 390 22.81 1.63 7.35
C GLY A 390 23.85 0.53 7.25
N PHE A 391 24.96 0.75 6.54
CA PHE A 391 26.02 -0.23 6.37
C PHE A 391 26.78 -0.51 7.68
N MET A 392 27.06 -1.78 7.95
CA MET A 392 27.79 -2.23 9.16
C MET A 392 28.96 -3.17 8.88
N ASP A 393 28.87 -4.05 7.88
CA ASP A 393 29.86 -5.10 7.62
C ASP A 393 30.06 -5.31 6.12
N PRO A 394 31.30 -5.25 5.57
CA PRO A 394 31.61 -5.53 4.16
C PRO A 394 31.13 -6.90 3.69
N LYS A 395 31.06 -7.88 4.60
CA LYS A 395 30.58 -9.25 4.27
C LYS A 395 29.08 -9.31 3.96
N LEU A 396 28.30 -8.31 4.39
CA LEU A 396 26.90 -8.20 4.03
C LEU A 396 26.69 -7.59 2.66
N SER A 397 27.33 -6.46 2.40
CA SER A 397 27.10 -5.68 1.17
C SER A 397 28.06 -5.98 0.02
N GLY A 398 29.07 -6.84 0.25
CA GLY A 398 30.19 -7.02 -0.66
C GLY A 398 31.27 -5.95 -0.53
N GLU A 399 32.54 -6.32 -0.76
CA GLU A 399 33.67 -5.39 -0.55
C GLU A 399 33.62 -4.16 -1.47
N ASP A 400 33.30 -4.34 -2.75
CA ASP A 400 33.29 -3.24 -3.72
C ASP A 400 32.15 -2.23 -3.41
N ASN A 401 30.97 -2.73 -3.01
CA ASN A 401 29.89 -1.90 -2.53
C ASN A 401 30.27 -1.14 -1.25
N ALA A 402 30.95 -1.80 -0.33
CA ALA A 402 31.43 -1.18 0.89
C ALA A 402 32.42 -0.03 0.63
N VAL A 403 33.37 -0.23 -0.28
CA VAL A 403 34.31 0.80 -0.73
C VAL A 403 33.57 1.98 -1.36
N PHE A 404 32.60 1.71 -2.23
CA PHE A 404 31.76 2.76 -2.82
C PHE A 404 31.03 3.58 -1.76
N LEU A 405 30.39 2.93 -0.78
CA LEU A 405 29.69 3.62 0.30
C LEU A 405 30.60 4.45 1.19
N TYR A 406 31.81 3.96 1.45
CA TYR A 406 32.82 4.69 2.22
C TYR A 406 33.20 5.98 1.52
N ILE A 407 33.57 5.91 0.24
CA ILE A 407 33.96 7.07 -0.56
C ILE A 407 32.78 8.05 -0.69
N LEU A 408 31.58 7.53 -0.97
CA LEU A 408 30.37 8.35 -1.07
C LEU A 408 30.06 9.08 0.24
N SER A 409 30.29 8.46 1.40
CA SER A 409 30.03 9.08 2.71
C SER A 409 30.92 10.29 2.99
N GLU A 410 32.11 10.36 2.39
CA GLU A 410 33.00 11.52 2.45
C GLU A 410 32.56 12.67 1.52
N GLN A 411 31.83 12.34 0.43
CA GLN A 411 31.42 13.30 -0.59
C GLN A 411 30.06 13.93 -0.31
N ILE A 412 29.22 13.28 0.52
CA ILE A 412 27.90 13.80 0.86
C ILE A 412 28.05 15.01 1.79
N GLY A 413 27.60 16.15 1.30
CA GLY A 413 27.45 17.38 2.07
C GLY A 413 25.98 17.75 2.27
N PRO A 414 25.71 18.86 2.96
CA PRO A 414 24.35 19.37 3.12
C PRO A 414 23.76 19.80 1.77
N ASP A 415 22.45 19.64 1.62
CA ASP A 415 21.72 20.16 0.45
C ASP A 415 21.79 21.68 0.39
N GLN A 416 22.23 22.22 -0.74
CA GLN A 416 22.37 23.66 -0.94
C GLN A 416 21.02 24.42 -0.85
N LYS A 417 19.91 23.79 -1.23
CA LYS A 417 18.57 24.38 -1.11
C LYS A 417 17.95 24.18 0.29
N GLY A 418 18.55 23.34 1.14
CA GLY A 418 18.11 23.12 2.51
C GLY A 418 16.74 22.42 2.64
N THR A 419 16.38 21.62 1.66
CA THR A 419 15.11 20.88 1.61
C THR A 419 15.26 19.37 1.62
N ILE A 420 16.48 18.88 1.39
CA ILE A 420 16.81 17.44 1.40
C ILE A 420 17.80 17.17 2.52
N PHE A 421 17.52 16.19 3.34
CA PHE A 421 18.29 15.86 4.52
C PHE A 421 18.63 14.38 4.53
N THR A 422 19.87 14.03 4.95
CA THR A 422 20.12 12.68 5.43
C THR A 422 19.35 12.47 6.74
N PHE A 423 19.01 11.24 7.08
CA PHE A 423 18.32 10.98 8.35
C PHE A 423 19.14 11.43 9.56
N TYR A 424 20.47 11.30 9.48
CA TYR A 424 21.39 11.79 10.51
C TYR A 424 21.32 13.33 10.70
N ASP A 425 21.38 14.08 9.61
CA ASP A 425 21.29 15.56 9.67
C ASP A 425 19.90 16.01 10.13
N TRP A 426 18.86 15.30 9.68
CA TRP A 426 17.51 15.52 10.14
C TRP A 426 17.37 15.41 11.66
N LEU A 427 17.91 14.34 12.26
CA LEU A 427 17.91 14.16 13.71
C LEU A 427 18.69 15.22 14.46
N ARG A 428 19.78 15.76 13.87
CA ARG A 428 20.53 16.88 14.45
C ARG A 428 19.69 18.16 14.49
N LEU A 429 18.89 18.43 13.46
CA LEU A 429 17.95 19.56 13.43
C LEU A 429 16.84 19.40 14.46
N ILE A 430 16.34 18.19 14.67
CA ILE A 430 15.37 17.88 15.74
C ILE A 430 16.00 18.08 17.12
N TYR A 431 17.23 17.61 17.32
CA TYR A 431 17.96 17.75 18.58
C TYR A 431 18.17 19.22 18.96
N SER A 432 18.60 20.04 18.01
CA SER A 432 18.84 21.46 18.21
C SER A 432 17.58 22.33 18.34
N GLY A 433 16.40 21.75 18.06
CA GLY A 433 15.12 22.47 18.08
C GLY A 433 14.85 23.35 16.85
N VAL A 434 15.69 23.26 15.81
CA VAL A 434 15.47 23.96 14.52
C VAL A 434 14.26 23.39 13.78
N LYS A 435 14.06 22.08 13.88
CA LYS A 435 12.89 21.38 13.37
C LYS A 435 12.11 20.73 14.51
N ASP A 436 10.79 20.66 14.35
CA ASP A 436 9.94 19.91 15.26
C ASP A 436 9.90 18.42 14.87
N PRO A 437 9.77 17.50 15.84
CA PRO A 437 9.57 16.09 15.54
C PRO A 437 8.34 15.87 14.65
N SER A 438 8.39 14.83 13.83
CA SER A 438 7.30 14.42 12.95
C SER A 438 6.09 13.95 13.76
N VAL A 439 4.90 14.00 13.17
CA VAL A 439 3.72 13.35 13.75
C VAL A 439 3.93 11.84 13.81
N ASN A 440 3.29 11.16 14.75
CA ASN A 440 3.32 9.70 14.85
C ASN A 440 2.30 9.06 13.88
N GLU A 441 2.26 7.74 13.86
CA GLU A 441 1.32 6.95 13.04
C GLU A 441 -0.16 7.22 13.38
N PHE A 442 -0.45 7.80 14.54
CA PHE A 442 -1.80 8.22 14.97
C PHE A 442 -2.11 9.69 14.64
N ASN A 443 -1.25 10.35 13.84
CA ASN A 443 -1.33 11.78 13.53
C ASN A 443 -1.26 12.72 14.75
N GLU A 444 -0.59 12.30 15.83
CA GLU A 444 -0.30 13.14 16.99
C GLU A 444 1.07 13.81 16.80
N ASP A 445 1.14 15.13 16.89
CA ASP A 445 2.39 15.85 16.98
C ASP A 445 3.03 15.68 18.39
N TYR A 446 4.30 16.03 18.52
CA TYR A 446 5.03 15.84 19.76
C TYR A 446 4.40 16.58 20.94
N ILE A 447 3.83 17.76 20.72
CA ILE A 447 3.15 18.56 21.72
C ILE A 447 1.87 17.83 22.19
N SER A 448 1.06 17.39 21.23
CA SER A 448 -0.16 16.62 21.51
C SER A 448 0.12 15.31 22.23
N TYR A 449 1.18 14.60 21.83
CA TYR A 449 1.65 13.40 22.48
C TYR A 449 2.01 13.64 23.97
N LEU A 450 2.78 14.68 24.25
CA LEU A 450 3.15 15.03 25.63
C LEU A 450 1.93 15.46 26.44
N HIS A 451 1.04 16.27 25.84
CA HIS A 451 -0.18 16.71 26.51
C HIS A 451 -1.09 15.53 26.88
N LYS A 452 -1.24 14.56 25.98
CA LYS A 452 -1.99 13.31 26.25
C LYS A 452 -1.41 12.57 27.45
N ARG A 453 -0.07 12.39 27.51
CA ARG A 453 0.60 11.77 28.61
C ARG A 453 0.40 12.52 29.96
N LYS A 454 0.31 13.84 29.92
CA LYS A 454 -0.05 14.65 31.11
C LYS A 454 -1.50 14.39 31.52
N VAL A 455 -2.43 14.37 30.58
CA VAL A 455 -3.86 14.07 30.87
C VAL A 455 -4.01 12.67 31.47
N GLU A 456 -3.24 11.69 30.97
CA GLU A 456 -3.17 10.33 31.49
C GLU A 456 -2.41 10.23 32.82
N LYS A 457 -1.90 11.35 33.37
CA LYS A 457 -1.12 11.46 34.60
C LYS A 457 0.19 10.63 34.58
N SER A 458 0.72 10.31 33.39
CA SER A 458 2.00 9.62 33.23
C SER A 458 3.19 10.57 33.32
N ILE A 459 2.97 11.86 33.15
CA ILE A 459 3.95 12.95 33.35
C ILE A 459 3.26 14.16 34.03
N THR A 460 4.07 14.95 34.73
CA THR A 460 3.65 16.21 35.33
C THR A 460 3.72 17.36 34.31
N GLU A 461 3.14 18.53 34.62
CA GLU A 461 3.23 19.73 33.81
C GLU A 461 4.68 20.26 33.68
N ALA A 462 5.46 20.14 34.76
CA ALA A 462 6.87 20.50 34.74
C ALA A 462 7.68 19.56 33.83
N GLU A 463 7.40 18.27 33.84
CA GLU A 463 8.03 17.30 32.96
C GLU A 463 7.61 17.47 31.48
N GLU A 464 6.35 17.85 31.21
CA GLU A 464 5.89 18.23 29.87
C GLU A 464 6.69 19.42 29.34
N THR A 465 6.79 20.50 30.13
CA THR A 465 7.52 21.71 29.74
C THR A 465 9.01 21.43 29.54
N ALA A 466 9.62 20.62 30.40
CA ALA A 466 11.01 20.21 30.25
C ALA A 466 11.22 19.34 28.98
N ALA A 467 10.31 18.40 28.71
CA ALA A 467 10.39 17.51 27.57
C ALA A 467 10.32 18.24 26.22
N LEU A 468 9.55 19.31 26.12
CA LEU A 468 9.46 20.14 24.91
C LEU A 468 10.81 20.74 24.50
N ARG A 469 11.68 21.02 25.45
CA ARG A 469 13.01 21.62 25.24
C ARG A 469 14.14 20.60 25.23
N ASP A 470 13.87 19.37 25.64
CA ASP A 470 14.88 18.30 25.77
C ASP A 470 15.14 17.68 24.40
N GLY A 471 16.32 17.98 23.83
CA GLY A 471 16.73 17.44 22.52
C GLY A 471 16.79 15.91 22.49
N VAL A 472 17.18 15.26 23.61
CA VAL A 472 17.25 13.80 23.69
C VAL A 472 15.87 13.18 23.59
N LYS A 473 14.87 13.75 24.29
CA LYS A 473 13.48 13.27 24.24
C LYS A 473 12.85 13.52 22.87
N ARG A 474 13.14 14.68 22.26
CA ARG A 474 12.68 15.02 20.89
C ARG A 474 13.22 14.04 19.85
N VAL A 475 14.52 13.77 19.87
CA VAL A 475 15.14 12.79 18.96
C VAL A 475 14.65 11.38 19.22
N THR A 476 14.47 10.99 20.49
CA THR A 476 13.93 9.65 20.82
C THR A 476 12.54 9.46 20.22
N TYR A 477 11.67 10.47 20.35
CA TYR A 477 10.35 10.43 19.75
C TYR A 477 10.42 10.33 18.22
N GLU A 478 11.27 11.13 17.57
CA GLU A 478 11.46 11.11 16.12
C GLU A 478 12.01 9.77 15.62
N LEU A 479 13.01 9.22 16.28
CA LEU A 479 13.55 7.89 15.98
C LEU A 479 12.48 6.79 16.08
N ASP A 480 11.67 6.81 17.14
CA ASP A 480 10.60 5.82 17.33
C ASP A 480 9.57 5.91 16.20
N ASN A 481 9.23 7.10 15.73
CA ASN A 481 8.25 7.30 14.67
C ASN A 481 8.83 7.06 13.28
N MET A 482 9.85 7.80 12.90
CA MET A 482 10.41 7.74 11.56
C MET A 482 11.11 6.41 11.30
N TYR A 483 11.93 5.96 12.22
CA TYR A 483 12.71 4.76 12.02
C TYR A 483 11.85 3.49 12.07
N ARG A 484 10.98 3.35 13.08
CA ARG A 484 10.19 2.12 13.24
C ARG A 484 9.02 2.02 12.26
N SER A 485 8.36 3.13 11.96
CA SER A 485 7.15 3.11 11.13
C SER A 485 7.47 3.40 9.66
N VAL A 486 8.19 4.48 9.37
CA VAL A 486 8.45 4.91 8.00
C VAL A 486 9.36 3.95 7.25
N ASN A 487 10.36 3.36 7.92
CA ASN A 487 11.25 2.37 7.30
C ASN A 487 10.49 1.16 6.72
N LYS A 488 9.43 0.70 7.40
CA LYS A 488 8.57 -0.37 6.86
C LYS A 488 7.84 0.04 5.59
N MET A 489 7.40 1.30 5.53
CA MET A 489 6.65 1.83 4.40
C MET A 489 7.54 1.96 3.16
N ILE A 490 8.80 2.38 3.33
CA ILE A 490 9.73 2.60 2.22
C ILE A 490 10.42 1.34 1.72
N SER A 491 10.51 0.27 2.53
CA SER A 491 11.14 -0.98 2.11
C SER A 491 10.38 -1.66 0.96
N GLY A 492 9.06 -1.62 0.97
CA GLY A 492 8.23 -2.09 -0.15
C GLY A 492 8.47 -3.56 -0.50
N ARG A 493 8.99 -3.80 -1.71
CA ARG A 493 9.32 -5.13 -2.25
C ARG A 493 10.63 -5.70 -1.74
N VAL A 494 11.50 -4.87 -1.18
CA VAL A 494 12.66 -5.38 -0.46
C VAL A 494 12.13 -6.19 0.71
N THR A 495 12.35 -7.45 0.63
CA THR A 495 11.58 -8.52 1.27
C THR A 495 11.50 -8.47 2.78
N THR A 496 12.21 -7.57 3.42
CA THR A 496 12.05 -7.30 4.85
C THR A 496 12.59 -5.94 5.21
N PHE A 497 11.85 -5.34 6.08
CA PHE A 497 12.24 -4.23 6.88
C PHE A 497 13.58 -4.52 7.62
N CYS A 498 14.67 -4.18 6.96
CA CYS A 498 16.00 -4.18 7.54
C CYS A 498 16.79 -3.03 6.93
N PRO A 499 17.27 -2.05 7.73
CA PRO A 499 18.08 -0.95 7.21
C PRO A 499 19.48 -1.40 6.80
N VAL A 500 19.91 -2.55 7.28
CA VAL A 500 21.15 -3.20 6.83
C VAL A 500 20.83 -4.06 5.62
N PHE A 501 21.40 -3.72 4.49
CA PHE A 501 21.16 -4.45 3.25
C PHE A 501 22.27 -5.46 2.96
N SER A 502 21.93 -6.44 2.16
CA SER A 502 22.84 -7.44 1.67
C SER A 502 22.97 -7.34 0.15
N ASP A 503 24.15 -7.65 -0.41
CA ASP A 503 24.43 -7.59 -1.84
C ASP A 503 23.48 -8.42 -2.70
N HIS A 504 23.00 -9.55 -2.19
CA HIS A 504 22.05 -10.39 -2.93
C HIS A 504 20.59 -9.90 -2.83
N GLU A 505 20.31 -8.88 -2.07
CA GLU A 505 19.02 -8.17 -2.07
C GLU A 505 19.02 -6.98 -3.04
N LEU A 506 20.17 -6.68 -3.64
CA LEU A 506 20.29 -5.61 -4.60
C LEU A 506 19.78 -6.04 -5.97
N TYR A 507 18.75 -5.38 -6.44
CA TYR A 507 18.18 -5.60 -7.77
C TYR A 507 18.97 -4.91 -8.88
N LYS A 508 19.73 -3.87 -8.52
CA LYS A 508 20.51 -3.03 -9.41
C LYS A 508 21.83 -2.66 -8.72
N PRO A 509 22.87 -2.23 -9.46
CA PRO A 509 24.06 -1.64 -8.86
C PRO A 509 23.71 -0.47 -7.94
N LEU A 510 24.43 -0.29 -6.84
CA LEU A 510 24.15 0.77 -5.85
C LEU A 510 24.16 2.17 -6.44
N ASP A 511 25.06 2.44 -7.37
CA ASP A 511 25.17 3.75 -8.05
C ASP A 511 23.94 4.07 -8.90
N ALA A 512 23.29 3.05 -9.48
CA ALA A 512 22.04 3.19 -10.23
C ALA A 512 20.81 3.39 -9.32
N MET A 513 20.88 2.92 -8.06
CA MET A 513 19.81 3.07 -7.08
C MET A 513 19.95 4.34 -6.22
N LEU A 514 21.10 5.02 -6.27
CA LEU A 514 21.40 6.16 -5.42
C LEU A 514 20.44 7.33 -5.68
N VAL A 515 19.74 7.78 -4.64
CA VAL A 515 18.91 8.98 -4.68
C VAL A 515 19.78 10.23 -4.55
N LYS A 516 20.06 10.88 -5.67
CA LYS A 516 20.87 12.11 -5.73
C LYS A 516 20.01 13.34 -5.46
N TYR A 517 20.49 14.29 -4.65
CA TYR A 517 19.79 15.55 -4.36
C TYR A 517 19.37 16.31 -5.63
N GLY A 518 20.28 16.43 -6.59
CA GLY A 518 19.99 17.09 -7.87
C GLY A 518 18.84 16.42 -8.65
N ALA A 519 18.77 15.09 -8.65
CA ALA A 519 17.67 14.37 -9.29
C ALA A 519 16.33 14.64 -8.60
N VAL A 520 16.28 14.65 -7.26
CA VAL A 520 15.07 14.98 -6.50
C VAL A 520 14.62 16.41 -6.80
N HIS A 521 15.54 17.38 -6.78
CA HIS A 521 15.20 18.78 -7.13
C HIS A 521 14.65 18.91 -8.56
N THR A 522 15.32 18.27 -9.53
CA THR A 522 14.86 18.28 -10.92
C THR A 522 13.45 17.69 -11.06
N LEU A 523 13.15 16.61 -10.32
CA LEU A 523 11.83 16.01 -10.36
C LEU A 523 10.76 16.86 -9.69
N ILE A 524 11.06 17.50 -8.56
CA ILE A 524 10.16 18.47 -7.92
C ILE A 524 9.85 19.61 -8.91
N ASP A 525 10.88 20.16 -9.55
CA ASP A 525 10.70 21.23 -10.54
C ASP A 525 9.91 20.74 -11.77
N LYS A 526 10.16 19.51 -12.26
CA LYS A 526 9.41 18.89 -13.35
C LYS A 526 7.93 18.69 -12.98
N ILE A 527 7.64 18.21 -11.79
CA ILE A 527 6.24 18.05 -11.31
C ILE A 527 5.55 19.42 -11.27
N ARG A 528 6.23 20.46 -10.79
CA ARG A 528 5.72 21.84 -10.77
C ARG A 528 5.46 22.42 -12.16
N THR A 529 6.17 21.97 -13.20
CA THR A 529 5.87 22.39 -14.58
C THR A 529 4.58 21.76 -15.11
N VAL A 530 4.14 20.63 -14.56
CA VAL A 530 2.87 19.98 -14.94
C VAL A 530 1.76 20.43 -14.01
N ASP A 531 1.81 20.08 -12.74
CA ASP A 531 0.89 20.52 -11.67
C ASP A 531 1.53 21.69 -10.91
N PHE A 532 1.38 22.91 -11.43
CA PHE A 532 2.01 24.09 -10.82
C PHE A 532 1.51 24.40 -9.43
N SER A 533 0.31 23.95 -9.10
CA SER A 533 -0.32 24.21 -7.80
C SER A 533 -0.02 23.14 -6.74
N CYS A 534 0.79 22.12 -7.06
CA CYS A 534 1.04 20.95 -6.21
C CYS A 534 1.44 21.33 -4.77
N PHE A 535 2.36 22.26 -4.62
CA PHE A 535 2.90 22.68 -3.31
C PHE A 535 2.33 24.02 -2.80
N TYR A 536 1.32 24.54 -3.46
CA TYR A 536 0.65 25.76 -3.01
C TYR A 536 -0.46 25.46 -2.01
N ARG A 537 -0.60 26.35 -1.02
CA ARG A 537 -1.59 26.26 0.04
C ARG A 537 -2.29 27.56 0.25
N GLU A 538 -3.60 27.49 0.45
CA GLU A 538 -4.41 28.64 0.79
C GLU A 538 -4.10 29.14 2.18
N MET A 539 -3.83 30.43 2.30
CA MET A 539 -3.58 31.13 3.54
C MET A 539 -4.34 32.45 3.61
N THR A 540 -4.74 32.82 4.81
CA THR A 540 -5.24 34.17 5.09
C THR A 540 -4.06 35.06 5.39
N TYR A 541 -3.89 36.13 4.61
CA TYR A 541 -2.91 37.19 4.83
C TYR A 541 -3.64 38.44 5.37
N SER A 542 -3.13 39.00 6.45
CA SER A 542 -3.65 40.25 7.05
C SER A 542 -2.48 41.09 7.51
N ALA A 543 -2.39 42.32 7.02
CA ALA A 543 -1.41 43.33 7.36
C ALA A 543 -2.10 44.71 7.30
N PRO A 544 -2.88 45.07 8.34
CA PRO A 544 -3.63 46.35 8.35
C PRO A 544 -2.73 47.56 8.18
N GLU A 545 -1.51 47.52 8.69
CA GLU A 545 -0.46 48.53 8.55
C GLU A 545 0.02 48.73 7.11
N GLU A 546 -0.14 47.74 6.25
CA GLU A 546 0.16 47.74 4.81
C GLU A 546 -1.10 47.89 3.94
N GLY A 547 -2.21 48.29 4.55
CA GLY A 547 -3.49 48.48 3.86
C GLY A 547 -4.25 47.21 3.51
N VAL A 548 -3.86 46.04 4.06
CA VAL A 548 -4.49 44.73 3.81
C VAL A 548 -5.27 44.28 5.04
N THR A 549 -6.59 44.35 4.98
CA THR A 549 -7.44 43.90 6.10
C THR A 549 -7.47 42.39 6.20
N LYS A 550 -7.76 41.71 5.07
CA LYS A 550 -7.81 40.25 4.98
C LYS A 550 -7.87 39.84 3.50
N GLU A 551 -6.89 39.12 3.05
CA GLU A 551 -6.86 38.55 1.73
C GLU A 551 -6.57 37.03 1.82
N VAL A 552 -7.14 36.26 0.89
CA VAL A 552 -6.87 34.84 0.75
C VAL A 552 -5.86 34.68 -0.38
N ILE A 553 -4.69 34.16 -0.06
CA ILE A 553 -3.58 34.01 -0.99
C ILE A 553 -3.13 32.53 -1.06
N GLN A 554 -2.44 32.19 -2.14
CA GLN A 554 -1.75 30.90 -2.27
C GLN A 554 -0.27 31.10 -2.00
N VAL A 555 0.28 30.30 -1.08
CA VAL A 555 1.69 30.33 -0.68
C VAL A 555 2.34 29.01 -1.00
N GLU A 556 3.49 29.05 -1.62
CA GLU A 556 4.27 27.85 -1.92
C GLU A 556 4.99 27.33 -0.67
N VAL A 557 4.84 26.06 -0.38
CA VAL A 557 5.53 25.37 0.72
C VAL A 557 6.08 24.05 0.16
N LEU A 558 7.35 24.07 -0.23
CA LEU A 558 8.04 22.89 -0.76
C LEU A 558 8.16 21.79 0.32
N PRO A 559 8.14 20.52 -0.07
CA PRO A 559 8.33 19.41 0.86
C PRO A 559 9.76 19.33 1.38
N GLU A 560 9.92 18.83 2.58
CA GLU A 560 11.19 18.35 3.13
C GLU A 560 11.36 16.89 2.75
N VAL A 561 12.52 16.53 2.19
CA VAL A 561 12.83 15.16 1.79
C VAL A 561 13.86 14.58 2.74
N ILE A 562 13.54 13.45 3.36
CA ILE A 562 14.38 12.78 4.34
C ILE A 562 14.86 11.46 3.73
N LEU A 563 16.16 11.31 3.57
CA LEU A 563 16.78 10.10 3.05
C LEU A 563 17.09 9.15 4.20
N MET A 564 16.32 8.05 4.24
CA MET A 564 16.43 7.02 5.27
C MET A 564 17.56 6.03 4.92
N PRO A 565 18.30 5.54 5.92
CA PRO A 565 19.35 4.54 5.67
C PRO A 565 18.76 3.23 5.13
N GLY A 566 19.42 2.67 4.13
CA GLY A 566 19.09 1.37 3.52
C GLY A 566 18.50 1.44 2.12
N CYS A 567 18.02 0.29 1.66
CA CYS A 567 17.37 0.10 0.35
C CYS A 567 15.86 0.01 0.49
N GLY A 568 15.15 0.44 -0.55
CA GLY A 568 13.71 0.30 -0.62
C GLY A 568 13.17 0.47 -2.03
N THR A 569 11.88 0.22 -2.20
CA THR A 569 11.16 0.35 -3.48
C THR A 569 10.10 1.44 -3.46
N ARG A 570 9.86 2.08 -2.32
CA ARG A 570 8.80 3.08 -2.16
C ARG A 570 9.30 4.31 -1.43
N GLY A 571 8.57 5.41 -1.59
CA GLY A 571 8.62 6.53 -0.68
C GLY A 571 7.45 6.49 0.29
N ALA A 572 7.52 7.27 1.35
CA ALA A 572 6.43 7.49 2.28
C ALA A 572 6.19 8.99 2.44
N MET A 573 4.95 9.41 2.28
CA MET A 573 4.54 10.78 2.59
C MET A 573 4.18 10.86 4.08
N TRP A 574 4.92 11.69 4.79
CA TRP A 574 4.71 11.93 6.21
C TRP A 574 4.36 13.40 6.43
N GLN A 575 3.14 13.67 6.86
CA GLN A 575 2.64 15.03 6.83
C GLN A 575 2.21 15.55 8.19
N GLU A 576 2.60 16.80 8.47
CA GLU A 576 2.23 17.53 9.67
C GLU A 576 1.11 18.55 9.53
N ILE A 577 0.32 18.54 8.47
CA ILE A 577 -0.71 19.58 8.33
C ILE A 577 -1.77 19.38 9.39
N THR A 578 -1.68 20.21 10.43
CA THR A 578 -2.81 20.48 11.32
C THR A 578 -3.50 21.74 10.85
N GLY A 579 -4.80 21.90 11.15
CA GLY A 579 -5.57 23.08 10.73
C GLY A 579 -4.98 24.43 11.14
N LYS A 580 -4.07 24.46 12.13
CA LYS A 580 -3.36 25.64 12.62
C LYS A 580 -1.99 25.88 11.97
N LYS A 581 -1.33 24.85 11.46
CA LYS A 581 0.04 24.93 10.88
C LYS A 581 0.04 24.72 9.37
N ARG A 582 -0.77 25.49 8.65
CA ARG A 582 -0.87 25.36 7.17
C ARG A 582 0.46 25.64 6.42
N THR A 583 1.43 26.27 7.08
CA THR A 583 2.76 26.56 6.53
C THR A 583 3.78 25.47 6.78
N SER A 584 3.46 24.42 7.54
CA SER A 584 4.40 23.30 7.76
C SER A 584 4.67 22.56 6.45
N PRO A 585 5.92 22.31 6.06
CA PRO A 585 6.23 21.51 4.87
C PRO A 585 5.74 20.07 5.03
N ALA A 586 5.34 19.46 3.93
CA ALA A 586 5.17 18.01 3.90
C ALA A 586 6.54 17.34 4.07
N ARG A 587 6.59 16.15 4.64
CA ARG A 587 7.80 15.35 4.79
C ARG A 587 7.70 14.11 3.92
N PHE A 588 8.61 13.98 2.97
CA PHE A 588 8.74 12.82 2.11
C PHE A 588 9.94 12.01 2.58
N ALA A 589 9.72 10.78 2.99
CA ALA A 589 10.79 9.86 3.32
C ALA A 589 11.09 8.95 2.12
N LEU A 590 12.33 8.88 1.72
CA LEU A 590 12.84 8.00 0.67
C LEU A 590 13.96 7.12 1.22
N PRO A 591 14.13 5.88 0.75
CA PRO A 591 15.36 5.14 1.04
C PRO A 591 16.52 5.82 0.32
N PHE A 592 17.72 5.76 0.89
CA PHE A 592 18.92 6.33 0.24
C PHE A 592 19.22 5.62 -1.08
N PHE A 593 18.91 4.32 -1.14
CA PHE A 593 19.00 3.50 -2.35
C PHE A 593 17.60 3.03 -2.75
N LEU A 594 17.09 3.57 -3.85
CA LEU A 594 15.77 3.28 -4.37
C LEU A 594 15.86 2.34 -5.58
N ALA A 595 15.25 1.16 -5.48
CA ALA A 595 15.24 0.18 -6.56
C ALA A 595 14.26 0.53 -7.68
N GLU A 596 13.18 1.25 -7.36
CA GLU A 596 12.15 1.70 -8.31
C GLU A 596 12.54 2.99 -9.03
N ASP A 597 11.75 3.37 -10.04
CA ASP A 597 11.92 4.64 -10.73
C ASP A 597 11.60 5.81 -9.78
N LEU A 598 12.61 6.64 -9.53
CA LEU A 598 12.48 7.81 -8.66
C LEU A 598 11.38 8.78 -9.14
N SER A 599 11.19 8.91 -10.46
CA SER A 599 10.14 9.78 -11.02
C SER A 599 8.74 9.26 -10.65
N LYS A 600 8.49 7.97 -10.84
CA LYS A 600 7.21 7.35 -10.44
C LYS A 600 6.96 7.52 -8.94
N VAL A 601 7.97 7.25 -8.11
CA VAL A 601 7.87 7.38 -6.65
C VAL A 601 7.58 8.82 -6.23
N MET A 602 8.29 9.81 -6.79
CA MET A 602 8.06 11.22 -6.47
C MET A 602 6.66 11.71 -6.88
N VAL A 603 6.19 11.33 -8.06
CA VAL A 603 4.83 11.69 -8.50
C VAL A 603 3.77 11.05 -7.60
N ARG A 604 3.94 9.79 -7.20
CA ARG A 604 3.05 9.13 -6.24
C ARG A 604 3.02 9.87 -4.90
N LEU A 605 4.16 10.25 -4.37
CA LEU A 605 4.24 11.04 -3.12
C LEU A 605 3.50 12.38 -3.24
N CYS A 606 3.61 13.05 -4.39
CA CYS A 606 2.86 14.28 -4.65
C CYS A 606 1.35 14.02 -4.73
N GLY A 607 0.92 12.91 -5.33
CA GLY A 607 -0.49 12.49 -5.33
C GLY A 607 -1.01 12.22 -3.92
N GLU A 608 -0.26 11.46 -3.12
CA GLU A 608 -0.59 11.22 -1.72
C GLU A 608 -0.67 12.54 -0.92
N PHE A 609 0.28 13.44 -1.16
CA PHE A 609 0.30 14.77 -0.56
C PHE A 609 -0.94 15.58 -0.90
N ARG A 610 -1.33 15.63 -2.17
CA ARG A 610 -2.55 16.31 -2.63
C ARG A 610 -3.79 15.80 -1.91
N TRP A 611 -3.94 14.47 -1.86
CA TRP A 611 -5.07 13.82 -1.19
C TRP A 611 -5.12 14.15 0.30
N GLU A 612 -4.02 13.92 1.00
CA GLU A 612 -3.97 14.12 2.45
C GLU A 612 -4.08 15.60 2.84
N LEU A 613 -3.53 16.51 2.05
CA LEU A 613 -3.69 17.94 2.26
C LEU A 613 -5.17 18.34 2.21
N CYS A 614 -5.88 17.92 1.15
CA CYS A 614 -7.30 18.20 1.01
C CYS A 614 -8.11 17.57 2.15
N ARG A 615 -7.89 16.28 2.42
CA ARG A 615 -8.57 15.53 3.49
C ARG A 615 -8.43 16.22 4.87
N ARG A 616 -7.24 16.68 5.19
CA ARG A 616 -6.95 17.31 6.48
C ARG A 616 -7.52 18.73 6.58
N ILE A 617 -7.52 19.49 5.50
CA ILE A 617 -8.13 20.81 5.46
C ILE A 617 -9.65 20.71 5.65
N GLN A 618 -10.30 19.76 4.99
CA GLN A 618 -11.74 19.54 5.09
C GLN A 618 -12.15 18.84 6.41
N GLY A 619 -11.22 18.17 7.09
CA GLY A 619 -11.46 17.50 8.37
C GLY A 619 -12.56 16.44 8.27
N ALA A 620 -13.58 16.50 9.14
CA ALA A 620 -14.67 15.52 9.16
C ALA A 620 -15.53 15.49 7.89
N ARG A 621 -15.47 16.55 7.07
CA ARG A 621 -16.26 16.69 5.83
C ARG A 621 -15.46 16.38 4.56
N TRP A 622 -14.33 15.72 4.68
CA TRP A 622 -13.41 15.49 3.57
C TRP A 622 -14.03 14.75 2.36
N ASN A 623 -15.09 13.97 2.60
CA ASN A 623 -15.85 13.22 1.58
C ASN A 623 -17.31 13.73 1.44
N ASP A 624 -17.67 14.86 2.04
CA ASP A 624 -19.01 15.45 1.95
C ASP A 624 -19.20 16.13 0.60
N LEU A 625 -20.19 15.69 -0.17
CA LEU A 625 -20.54 16.22 -1.48
C LEU A 625 -20.86 17.72 -1.49
N GLY A 626 -21.30 18.26 -0.37
CA GLY A 626 -21.59 19.69 -0.22
C GLY A 626 -20.35 20.59 -0.27
N GLU A 627 -19.17 20.06 0.08
CA GLU A 627 -17.94 20.85 0.22
C GLU A 627 -17.20 21.10 -1.11
N ARG A 628 -17.49 20.35 -2.17
CA ARG A 628 -16.85 20.47 -3.49
C ARG A 628 -15.33 20.62 -3.40
N SER A 629 -14.70 19.57 -2.90
CA SER A 629 -13.27 19.48 -2.74
C SER A 629 -12.70 18.34 -3.61
N LEU A 630 -11.38 18.28 -3.78
CA LEU A 630 -10.73 17.19 -4.50
C LEU A 630 -11.17 15.82 -3.99
N THR A 631 -11.13 15.63 -2.68
CA THR A 631 -11.44 14.34 -2.06
C THR A 631 -12.94 14.01 -2.14
N SER A 632 -13.83 15.01 -1.94
CA SER A 632 -15.28 14.77 -2.02
C SER A 632 -15.74 14.47 -3.46
N ASP A 633 -15.28 15.26 -4.44
CA ASP A 633 -15.69 15.07 -5.84
C ASP A 633 -15.12 13.75 -6.41
N TYR A 634 -13.91 13.35 -5.97
CA TYR A 634 -13.32 12.08 -6.39
C TYR A 634 -14.03 10.88 -5.74
N CYS A 635 -14.40 10.95 -4.45
CA CYS A 635 -15.21 9.92 -3.79
C CYS A 635 -16.59 9.81 -4.45
N ASP A 636 -17.29 10.94 -4.71
CA ASP A 636 -18.57 10.93 -5.42
C ASP A 636 -18.45 10.26 -6.80
N TYR A 637 -17.40 10.57 -7.54
CA TYR A 637 -17.13 9.90 -8.81
C TYR A 637 -17.05 8.38 -8.64
N LEU A 638 -16.31 7.87 -7.66
CA LEU A 638 -16.18 6.43 -7.42
C LEU A 638 -17.47 5.76 -6.94
N GLU A 639 -18.36 6.50 -6.28
CA GLU A 639 -19.68 5.99 -5.88
C GLU A 639 -20.70 6.02 -7.01
N THR A 640 -20.59 6.99 -7.93
CA THR A 640 -21.63 7.28 -8.94
C THR A 640 -21.27 6.92 -10.37
N PHE A 641 -20.01 6.52 -10.68
CA PHE A 641 -19.55 6.26 -12.05
C PHE A 641 -20.42 5.25 -12.82
N LYS A 642 -20.98 4.24 -12.14
CA LYS A 642 -21.86 3.23 -12.74
C LYS A 642 -23.12 3.86 -13.37
N ARG A 643 -23.61 4.98 -12.79
CA ARG A 643 -24.81 5.70 -13.27
C ARG A 643 -24.48 6.79 -14.29
N SER A 644 -23.23 7.13 -14.47
CA SER A 644 -22.83 8.20 -15.40
C SER A 644 -23.17 7.82 -16.84
N LYS A 645 -23.72 8.81 -17.58
CA LYS A 645 -23.96 8.72 -19.02
C LYS A 645 -22.72 9.11 -19.85
N ASP A 646 -21.73 9.72 -19.22
CA ASP A 646 -20.50 10.19 -19.86
C ASP A 646 -19.44 9.08 -20.01
N LEU A 647 -19.69 7.91 -19.44
CA LEU A 647 -18.77 6.77 -19.48
C LEU A 647 -19.36 5.63 -20.30
N THR A 648 -18.51 5.03 -21.16
CA THR A 648 -18.86 3.81 -21.88
C THR A 648 -18.92 2.60 -20.94
N PRO A 649 -19.60 1.51 -21.30
CA PRO A 649 -19.63 0.29 -20.51
C PRO A 649 -18.21 -0.24 -20.20
N GLU A 650 -17.32 -0.22 -21.20
CA GLU A 650 -15.92 -0.67 -21.06
C GLU A 650 -15.17 0.23 -20.05
N ALA A 651 -15.36 1.55 -20.12
CA ALA A 651 -14.75 2.45 -19.16
C ALA A 651 -15.25 2.21 -17.72
N LYS A 652 -16.54 1.88 -17.55
CA LYS A 652 -17.10 1.54 -16.23
C LYS A 652 -16.51 0.26 -15.67
N GLU A 653 -16.36 -0.78 -16.48
CA GLU A 653 -15.73 -2.02 -16.03
C GLU A 653 -14.24 -1.82 -15.72
N LYS A 654 -13.50 -1.04 -16.52
CA LYS A 654 -12.12 -0.69 -16.20
C LYS A 654 -11.99 0.05 -14.87
N ILE A 655 -12.88 1.01 -14.57
CA ILE A 655 -12.89 1.72 -13.29
C ILE A 655 -13.17 0.75 -12.15
N LYS A 656 -14.14 -0.15 -12.31
CA LYS A 656 -14.53 -1.12 -11.29
C LYS A 656 -13.38 -2.08 -10.98
N SER A 657 -12.69 -2.61 -12.00
CA SER A 657 -11.56 -3.51 -11.83
C SER A 657 -10.38 -2.80 -11.18
N SER A 658 -10.02 -1.61 -11.66
CA SER A 658 -8.96 -0.80 -11.05
C SER A 658 -9.27 -0.46 -9.59
N TYR A 659 -10.50 -0.10 -9.26
CA TYR A 659 -10.89 0.21 -7.88
C TYR A 659 -10.79 -1.01 -6.97
N ALA A 660 -11.18 -2.19 -7.46
CA ALA A 660 -11.00 -3.45 -6.75
C ALA A 660 -9.51 -3.80 -6.56
N LYS A 661 -8.67 -3.62 -7.59
CA LYS A 661 -7.20 -3.78 -7.53
C LYS A 661 -6.59 -2.95 -6.39
N TYR A 662 -7.08 -1.75 -6.18
CA TYR A 662 -6.65 -0.87 -5.08
C TYR A 662 -7.43 -1.09 -3.77
N ARG A 663 -7.98 -2.28 -3.55
CA ARG A 663 -8.72 -2.68 -2.33
C ARG A 663 -9.84 -1.71 -1.97
N ASN A 664 -10.52 -1.15 -2.96
CA ASN A 664 -11.55 -0.13 -2.83
C ASN A 664 -11.09 1.11 -2.03
N SER A 665 -9.82 1.45 -2.15
CA SER A 665 -9.26 2.66 -1.56
C SER A 665 -9.34 3.83 -2.54
N SER A 666 -10.19 4.81 -2.25
CA SER A 666 -10.30 6.02 -3.07
C SER A 666 -8.98 6.80 -3.15
N LYS A 667 -8.17 6.77 -2.07
CA LYS A 667 -6.85 7.38 -2.03
C LYS A 667 -5.89 6.71 -3.02
N GLU A 668 -5.78 5.38 -2.97
CA GLU A 668 -4.84 4.65 -3.84
C GLU A 668 -5.24 4.78 -5.32
N MET A 669 -6.54 4.71 -5.61
CA MET A 669 -7.06 4.94 -6.96
C MET A 669 -6.74 6.36 -7.46
N PHE A 670 -6.94 7.38 -6.61
CA PHE A 670 -6.59 8.76 -6.94
C PHE A 670 -5.08 8.92 -7.20
N VAL A 671 -4.23 8.32 -6.37
CA VAL A 671 -2.77 8.40 -6.52
C VAL A 671 -2.32 7.79 -7.85
N HIS A 672 -2.95 6.70 -8.27
CA HIS A 672 -2.69 6.10 -9.56
C HIS A 672 -3.14 7.01 -10.72
N ASP A 673 -4.36 7.51 -10.68
CA ASP A 673 -4.88 8.43 -11.69
C ASP A 673 -4.06 9.74 -11.75
N TYR A 674 -3.55 10.20 -10.61
CA TYR A 674 -2.65 11.35 -10.55
C TYR A 674 -1.29 11.07 -11.19
N LEU A 675 -0.77 9.83 -11.03
CA LEU A 675 0.44 9.39 -11.71
C LEU A 675 0.25 9.45 -13.24
N ASP A 676 -0.84 8.87 -13.75
CA ASP A 676 -1.17 8.91 -15.17
C ASP A 676 -1.38 10.35 -15.68
N TYR A 677 -2.02 11.18 -14.86
CA TYR A 677 -2.26 12.58 -15.17
C TYR A 677 -0.95 13.37 -15.36
N VAL A 678 -0.02 13.22 -14.41
CA VAL A 678 1.24 13.98 -14.46
C VAL A 678 2.20 13.43 -15.51
N GLN A 679 2.32 12.10 -15.63
CA GLN A 679 3.30 11.49 -16.54
C GLN A 679 2.84 11.45 -17.99
N TYR A 680 1.57 11.22 -18.26
CA TYR A 680 1.07 10.94 -19.61
C TYR A 680 0.13 12.02 -20.13
N GLU A 681 -0.90 12.40 -19.38
CA GLU A 681 -1.87 13.40 -19.83
C GLU A 681 -1.22 14.78 -20.06
N GLY A 682 -0.30 15.18 -19.17
CA GLY A 682 0.50 16.40 -19.34
C GLY A 682 1.42 16.38 -20.56
N ALA A 683 1.77 15.22 -21.06
CA ALA A 683 2.55 15.02 -22.29
C ALA A 683 1.67 14.82 -23.54
N GLY A 684 0.32 14.90 -23.41
CA GLY A 684 -0.63 14.75 -24.49
C GLY A 684 -1.10 13.31 -24.77
N SER A 685 -0.65 12.32 -23.99
CA SER A 685 -1.08 10.93 -24.10
C SER A 685 -2.30 10.68 -23.20
N LEU A 686 -3.47 10.48 -23.81
CA LEU A 686 -4.73 10.35 -23.08
C LEU A 686 -4.90 8.95 -22.49
N ARG A 687 -4.86 8.82 -21.18
CA ARG A 687 -5.05 7.56 -20.44
C ARG A 687 -6.25 7.58 -19.51
N LEU A 688 -6.64 8.74 -19.02
CA LEU A 688 -7.72 8.89 -18.06
C LEU A 688 -9.10 8.92 -18.73
N ASN A 689 -10.12 8.50 -18.01
CA ASN A 689 -11.48 8.70 -18.45
C ASN A 689 -11.92 10.18 -18.31
N LYS A 690 -13.03 10.54 -18.96
CA LYS A 690 -13.52 11.93 -19.01
C LYS A 690 -13.76 12.53 -17.61
N LEU A 691 -14.38 11.77 -16.70
CA LEU A 691 -14.73 12.30 -15.37
C LEU A 691 -13.49 12.54 -14.50
N THR A 692 -12.59 11.57 -14.45
CA THR A 692 -11.33 11.68 -13.71
C THR A 692 -10.50 12.86 -14.23
N ARG A 693 -10.44 13.02 -15.56
CA ARG A 693 -9.73 14.14 -16.22
C ARG A 693 -10.29 15.49 -15.80
N VAL A 694 -11.61 15.63 -15.75
CA VAL A 694 -12.26 16.87 -15.31
C VAL A 694 -11.94 17.17 -13.84
N ILE A 695 -12.02 16.17 -12.97
CA ILE A 695 -11.73 16.34 -11.54
C ILE A 695 -10.26 16.74 -11.36
N LEU A 696 -9.32 15.98 -11.93
CA LEU A 696 -7.89 16.27 -11.79
C LEU A 696 -7.54 17.66 -12.34
N PHE A 697 -8.05 18.00 -13.51
CA PHE A 697 -7.78 19.32 -14.08
C PHE A 697 -8.39 20.46 -13.25
N THR A 698 -9.52 20.23 -12.59
CA THR A 698 -10.17 21.24 -11.74
C THR A 698 -9.33 21.56 -10.50
N TYR A 699 -8.77 20.55 -9.87
CA TYR A 699 -8.05 20.69 -8.59
C TYR A 699 -6.53 20.67 -8.72
N CYS A 700 -6.00 20.11 -9.81
CA CYS A 700 -4.58 20.01 -10.15
C CYS A 700 -4.32 20.57 -11.55
N PRO A 701 -4.64 21.84 -11.82
CA PRO A 701 -4.58 22.39 -13.17
C PRO A 701 -3.15 22.35 -13.73
N PHE A 702 -3.02 22.05 -15.01
CA PHE A 702 -1.72 22.14 -15.70
C PHE A 702 -1.18 23.56 -15.70
N ALA A 703 0.13 23.70 -15.70
CA ALA A 703 0.79 24.98 -15.94
C ALA A 703 0.40 25.56 -17.31
N LYS A 704 0.49 26.88 -17.45
CA LYS A 704 0.02 27.62 -18.62
C LYS A 704 0.53 27.05 -19.94
N ALA A 705 1.81 26.74 -20.04
CA ALA A 705 2.39 26.19 -21.27
C ALA A 705 1.76 24.84 -21.68
N ILE A 706 1.50 23.97 -20.72
CA ILE A 706 0.84 22.68 -20.98
C ILE A 706 -0.64 22.90 -21.29
N ARG A 707 -1.34 23.81 -20.59
CA ARG A 707 -2.74 24.16 -20.92
C ARG A 707 -2.88 24.62 -22.37
N GLU A 708 -1.98 25.49 -22.83
CA GLU A 708 -1.96 25.95 -24.22
C GLU A 708 -1.73 24.80 -25.20
N GLN A 709 -0.81 23.89 -24.91
CA GLN A 709 -0.55 22.71 -25.71
C GLN A 709 -1.75 21.75 -25.76
N VAL A 710 -2.31 21.37 -24.62
CA VAL A 710 -3.42 20.39 -24.57
C VAL A 710 -4.74 20.99 -25.08
N SER A 711 -4.90 22.33 -25.09
CA SER A 711 -6.08 23.00 -25.64
C SER A 711 -6.28 22.78 -27.15
N THR A 712 -5.23 22.36 -27.86
CA THR A 712 -5.33 21.95 -29.27
C THR A 712 -6.10 20.64 -29.44
N ASN A 713 -6.19 19.81 -28.36
CA ASN A 713 -6.96 18.58 -28.38
C ASN A 713 -8.42 18.87 -27.99
N GLN A 714 -9.36 18.42 -28.86
CA GLN A 714 -10.79 18.64 -28.65
C GLN A 714 -11.31 18.16 -27.28
N ILE A 715 -10.71 17.10 -26.73
CA ILE A 715 -11.10 16.54 -25.42
C ILE A 715 -10.77 17.50 -24.27
N TYR A 716 -9.64 18.20 -24.36
CA TYR A 716 -9.22 19.17 -23.33
C TYR A 716 -9.81 20.57 -23.55
N LYS A 717 -10.14 20.93 -24.78
CA LYS A 717 -10.56 22.29 -25.14
C LYS A 717 -11.67 22.83 -24.25
N GLU A 718 -12.75 22.07 -24.07
CA GLU A 718 -13.89 22.49 -23.25
C GLU A 718 -13.50 22.69 -21.76
N ILE A 719 -12.62 21.83 -21.26
CA ILE A 719 -12.16 21.87 -19.85
C ILE A 719 -11.27 23.10 -19.64
N VAL A 720 -10.35 23.34 -20.57
CA VAL A 720 -9.43 24.49 -20.55
C VAL A 720 -10.18 25.79 -20.69
N ASP A 721 -11.17 25.88 -21.60
CA ASP A 721 -11.98 27.07 -21.78
C ASP A 721 -12.77 27.42 -20.51
N LYS A 722 -13.40 26.45 -19.87
CA LYS A 722 -14.08 26.63 -18.57
C LYS A 722 -13.13 27.12 -17.47
N TYR A 723 -11.94 26.54 -17.41
CA TYR A 723 -10.90 26.95 -16.47
C TYR A 723 -10.47 28.40 -16.73
N ASN A 724 -10.16 28.75 -17.98
CA ASN A 724 -9.67 30.07 -18.35
C ASN A 724 -10.68 31.18 -18.02
N ILE A 725 -11.99 30.93 -18.23
CA ILE A 725 -13.05 31.89 -17.86
C ILE A 725 -13.04 32.14 -16.35
N LYS A 726 -13.00 31.06 -15.55
CA LYS A 726 -12.98 31.14 -14.09
C LYS A 726 -11.70 31.81 -13.59
N HIS A 727 -10.59 31.49 -14.20
CA HIS A 727 -9.27 31.99 -13.87
C HIS A 727 -9.13 33.49 -14.19
N ALA A 728 -9.62 33.93 -15.36
CA ALA A 728 -9.64 35.34 -15.71
C ALA A 728 -10.42 36.20 -14.71
N HIS A 729 -11.51 35.67 -14.14
CA HIS A 729 -12.24 36.34 -13.08
C HIS A 729 -11.41 36.49 -11.80
N VAL A 730 -10.70 35.43 -11.37
CA VAL A 730 -9.83 35.49 -10.17
C VAL A 730 -8.66 36.45 -10.38
N LEU A 731 -8.06 36.47 -11.57
CA LEU A 731 -7.02 37.42 -11.94
C LEU A 731 -7.53 38.86 -11.81
N HIS A 732 -8.71 39.15 -12.36
CA HIS A 732 -9.32 40.49 -12.28
C HIS A 732 -9.57 40.92 -10.84
N LEU A 733 -10.07 40.04 -9.96
CA LEU A 733 -10.26 40.32 -8.55
C LEU A 733 -8.94 40.63 -7.84
N SER A 734 -7.86 39.87 -8.15
CA SER A 734 -6.52 40.11 -7.64
C SER A 734 -5.99 41.48 -8.05
N ASP A 735 -6.18 41.88 -9.32
CA ASP A 735 -5.78 43.20 -9.84
C ASP A 735 -6.54 44.32 -9.14
N LEU A 736 -7.85 44.14 -8.89
CA LEU A 736 -8.67 45.14 -8.13
C LEU A 736 -8.18 45.26 -6.66
N SER A 737 -7.82 44.16 -6.03
CA SER A 737 -7.26 44.17 -4.66
C SER A 737 -5.96 44.97 -4.60
N MET A 738 -5.03 44.69 -5.57
CA MET A 738 -3.75 45.43 -5.68
C MET A 738 -3.98 46.95 -5.90
N GLN A 739 -4.92 47.32 -6.79
CA GLN A 739 -5.26 48.72 -7.04
C GLN A 739 -5.85 49.39 -5.80
N LYS A 740 -6.65 48.66 -5.01
CA LYS A 740 -7.22 49.18 -3.76
C LYS A 740 -6.11 49.52 -2.73
N ILE A 741 -5.12 48.65 -2.60
CA ILE A 741 -3.97 48.85 -1.72
C ILE A 741 -3.19 50.11 -2.16
N GLN A 742 -2.87 50.21 -3.47
CA GLN A 742 -2.17 51.39 -4.02
C GLN A 742 -2.95 52.70 -3.82
N LYS A 743 -4.27 52.65 -4.03
CA LYS A 743 -5.12 53.83 -3.80
C LYS A 743 -5.20 54.27 -2.33
N SER A 744 -4.96 53.36 -1.40
CA SER A 744 -4.86 53.67 0.02
C SER A 744 -3.48 54.26 0.44
N GLY A 745 -2.56 54.42 -0.54
CA GLY A 745 -1.25 55.03 -0.32
C GLY A 745 -0.18 54.04 0.14
N HIS A 746 -0.43 52.74 0.05
CA HIS A 746 0.54 51.71 0.42
C HIS A 746 1.12 51.00 -0.82
N ASP A 747 2.36 50.53 -0.69
CA ASP A 747 2.95 49.60 -1.66
C ASP A 747 2.26 48.23 -1.54
N VAL A 748 2.16 47.51 -2.69
CA VAL A 748 1.60 46.17 -2.66
C VAL A 748 2.54 45.21 -1.94
N PRO A 749 2.09 44.56 -0.84
CA PRO A 749 2.95 43.65 -0.08
C PRO A 749 3.43 42.45 -0.92
N LYS A 750 4.67 41.99 -0.63
CA LYS A 750 5.30 40.88 -1.35
C LYS A 750 4.44 39.61 -1.44
N PRO A 751 3.73 39.14 -0.38
CA PRO A 751 2.88 37.95 -0.49
C PRO A 751 1.74 38.10 -1.51
N ILE A 752 1.19 39.31 -1.67
CA ILE A 752 0.13 39.57 -2.67
C ILE A 752 0.73 39.61 -4.08
N GLN A 753 1.93 40.16 -4.24
CA GLN A 753 2.63 40.12 -5.54
C GLN A 753 2.98 38.69 -5.95
N GLU A 754 3.42 37.85 -5.00
CA GLU A 754 3.71 36.44 -5.22
C GLU A 754 2.44 35.64 -5.59
N TYR A 755 1.32 35.93 -4.91
CA TYR A 755 0.03 35.36 -5.26
C TYR A 755 -0.42 35.75 -6.67
N ARG A 756 -0.19 37.01 -7.05
CA ARG A 756 -0.51 37.47 -8.42
C ARG A 756 0.31 36.74 -9.48
N ARG A 757 1.62 36.46 -9.21
CA ARG A 757 2.48 35.65 -10.08
C ARG A 757 2.00 34.20 -10.16
N PHE A 758 1.59 33.62 -9.02
CA PHE A 758 1.00 32.28 -9.00
C PHE A 758 -0.21 32.21 -9.94
N LEU A 759 -1.07 33.22 -9.94
CA LEU A 759 -2.21 33.28 -10.86
C LEU A 759 -1.80 33.43 -12.35
N GLU A 760 -0.59 33.80 -12.68
CA GLU A 760 -0.09 33.86 -14.05
C GLU A 760 0.46 32.52 -14.57
N MET A 761 0.75 31.59 -13.66
CA MET A 761 1.26 30.27 -14.00
C MET A 761 0.19 29.36 -14.59
#